data_24f6d000fa3cf587c8da1b0446e39294
#
_entry.id   24f6d000fa3cf587c8da1b0446e39294
#
_cell.length_a   1.000
_cell.length_b   1.000
_cell.length_c   1.000
_cell.angle_alpha   90.00
_cell.angle_beta   90.00
_cell.angle_gamma   90.00
#
_symmetry.space_group_name_H-M   'P 1'
#
loop_
_entity.id
_entity.type
_entity.pdbx_description
1 polymer ?
#
loop_
_entity_poly.entity_id
_entity_poly.type
_entity_poly.pdbx_seq_one_letter_code
_entity_poly.pdbx_strand_id
1 'polypeptide(L)'
;MKIEFRLYRFVALIGVLLYSASALHCQSYYDRTYDSKVFGEMRHYRIILPPTYQTSGSQRYPVIYYFHGHSDRYTVEDYDQGKDTIPKMVAYAAAHPVIIVCVDGYVASAYTGFYGGAPWDLYIDGGDHDFGPYFLELVSLIDHSYRTLADRRHRATAGLSMGGFTSLYLSARYPDLVGSASAFNPGPEFYVGEKGRRILWRPKDYVEQHAQTMIRLVRASGDFISQYSEETRDAYARSTDVDFEYRQDEYPKHWATSIAETFAFHQRAFENLKLDQPPESFYYASPYRTFDVWGYRVNAEMPVAGLTYLEDVSKGGMRVLTRRWAVDGPSIAEARITIDTAPLYAPSLTYVLTDYDLSSGARDVRQLMAAADGRLQFSVNGDGHQLSLEGPGVESSTPVLLPLSTSDAMRVESEREVSLPIRIYNPRTTPISGLTITLSSQYPTVSILSGSATVPVLAPGQVVDLSSSLRVRFTAGAGYFARTRLQLKLAFDPGKDLTKKLYVLVTPDAIPAPLAYEILDGRTVTLPVFRQIGNRGGGGAVPRTVTEGKGNGNGVLEPGEEATIWVKLAQGMDPFDKGTWHRTRIYTDSPWISEIDRLEEEKGAEYTSGMDLTSVIRLSSEAPPGIEIPLILDNESWSFAYTPDVRYGKEPLQIGIQLHQHHLHRLVLRVAK
;
A
#
# COMPACT_ATOMS: atom_id res chain seq x y z
N MET A 1 -62.59 25.61 -46.01
CA MET A 1 -61.47 26.46 -45.52
C MET A 1 -61.48 26.70 -43.99
N LYS A 2 -62.43 26.21 -43.21
CA LYS A 2 -62.44 26.36 -41.74
C LYS A 2 -62.04 25.05 -40.98
N ILE A 3 -61.87 23.93 -41.62
CA ILE A 3 -61.51 22.66 -40.98
C ILE A 3 -59.99 22.46 -40.98
N GLU A 4 -59.27 22.90 -42.02
CA GLU A 4 -57.79 22.79 -42.07
C GLU A 4 -57.06 23.64 -41.04
N PHE A 5 -57.61 24.81 -40.64
CA PHE A 5 -56.99 25.66 -39.64
C PHE A 5 -57.06 25.11 -38.20
N ARG A 6 -57.98 24.17 -37.92
CA ARG A 6 -58.07 23.51 -36.60
C ARG A 6 -57.06 22.35 -36.46
N LEU A 7 -56.79 21.67 -37.59
CA LEU A 7 -55.83 20.56 -37.58
C LEU A 7 -54.38 21.05 -37.37
N TYR A 8 -54.00 22.15 -38.01
CA TYR A 8 -52.66 22.76 -37.82
C TYR A 8 -52.44 23.26 -36.42
N ARG A 9 -53.44 23.79 -35.73
CA ARG A 9 -53.30 24.23 -34.33
C ARG A 9 -53.19 23.04 -33.38
N PHE A 10 -53.85 21.92 -33.68
CA PHE A 10 -53.75 20.70 -32.84
C PHE A 10 -52.40 19.98 -33.01
N VAL A 11 -51.89 19.91 -34.22
CA VAL A 11 -50.55 19.32 -34.51
C VAL A 11 -49.44 20.21 -33.95
N ALA A 12 -49.56 21.54 -34.05
CA ALA A 12 -48.57 22.46 -33.42
C ALA A 12 -48.59 22.39 -31.87
N LEU A 13 -49.76 22.22 -31.25
CA LEU A 13 -49.88 22.08 -29.81
C LEU A 13 -49.33 20.74 -29.30
N ILE A 14 -49.52 19.63 -30.05
CA ILE A 14 -48.91 18.34 -29.74
C ILE A 14 -47.42 18.38 -29.99
N GLY A 15 -46.94 19.04 -31.06
CA GLY A 15 -45.50 19.25 -31.29
C GLY A 15 -44.81 20.06 -30.20
N VAL A 16 -45.44 21.11 -29.67
CA VAL A 16 -44.93 21.91 -28.55
C VAL A 16 -45.01 21.13 -27.23
N LEU A 17 -46.03 20.31 -27.01
CA LEU A 17 -46.13 19.44 -25.83
C LEU A 17 -45.14 18.28 -25.88
N LEU A 18 -44.85 17.72 -27.06
CA LEU A 18 -43.79 16.72 -27.23
C LEU A 18 -42.37 17.31 -27.15
N TYR A 19 -42.19 18.57 -27.56
CA TYR A 19 -40.92 19.27 -27.45
C TYR A 19 -40.65 19.77 -26.00
N SER A 20 -41.68 20.09 -25.24
CA SER A 20 -41.58 20.45 -23.83
C SER A 20 -41.47 19.23 -22.89
N ALA A 21 -41.86 18.04 -23.34
CA ALA A 21 -41.66 16.80 -22.58
C ALA A 21 -40.23 16.24 -22.69
N SER A 22 -39.45 16.72 -23.67
CA SER A 22 -38.04 16.27 -23.86
C SER A 22 -37.00 17.14 -23.16
N ALA A 23 -37.36 18.10 -22.34
CA ALA A 23 -36.42 19.03 -21.69
C ALA A 23 -36.53 19.08 -20.15
N LEU A 24 -37.13 18.08 -19.53
CA LEU A 24 -36.82 17.81 -18.14
C LEU A 24 -35.54 16.96 -18.10
N HIS A 25 -34.40 17.56 -18.44
CA HIS A 25 -33.11 17.07 -18.02
C HIS A 25 -33.09 17.15 -16.49
N CYS A 26 -33.56 16.08 -15.85
CA CYS A 26 -33.34 15.94 -14.43
C CYS A 26 -31.83 16.00 -14.23
N GLN A 27 -31.35 16.98 -13.52
CA GLN A 27 -29.94 17.12 -13.19
C GLN A 27 -29.49 15.83 -12.55
N SER A 28 -28.58 15.10 -13.21
CA SER A 28 -28.18 13.75 -12.82
C SER A 28 -27.02 13.77 -11.80
N TYR A 29 -26.45 14.94 -11.53
CA TYR A 29 -25.43 15.12 -10.49
C TYR A 29 -25.63 16.45 -9.76
N TYR A 30 -25.07 16.52 -8.55
CA TYR A 30 -25.15 17.69 -7.68
C TYR A 30 -23.80 17.93 -7.02
N ASP A 31 -23.34 19.17 -7.08
CA ASP A 31 -22.19 19.61 -6.29
C ASP A 31 -22.67 19.98 -4.89
N ARG A 32 -21.95 19.51 -3.90
CA ARG A 32 -22.27 19.64 -2.49
C ARG A 32 -21.05 20.10 -1.69
N THR A 33 -21.33 20.76 -0.59
CA THR A 33 -20.32 21.18 0.39
C THR A 33 -20.74 20.73 1.79
N TYR A 34 -19.75 20.54 2.63
CA TYR A 34 -19.96 20.30 4.05
C TYR A 34 -18.75 20.80 4.85
N ASP A 35 -18.97 21.09 6.13
CA ASP A 35 -17.92 21.50 7.05
C ASP A 35 -17.24 20.26 7.62
N SER A 36 -16.03 19.97 7.15
CA SER A 36 -15.24 18.83 7.60
C SER A 36 -14.64 19.10 8.96
N LYS A 37 -14.84 18.18 9.90
CA LYS A 37 -14.22 18.28 11.23
C LYS A 37 -12.76 17.84 11.19
N VAL A 38 -12.41 16.95 10.25
CA VAL A 38 -11.04 16.48 10.05
C VAL A 38 -10.16 17.58 9.48
N PHE A 39 -10.63 18.31 8.46
CA PHE A 39 -9.87 19.40 7.85
C PHE A 39 -10.12 20.78 8.47
N GLY A 40 -11.18 20.95 9.24
CA GLY A 40 -11.55 22.26 9.78
C GLY A 40 -11.92 23.29 8.72
N GLU A 41 -12.33 22.84 7.54
CA GLU A 41 -12.68 23.67 6.39
C GLU A 41 -13.86 23.11 5.60
N MET A 42 -14.44 23.95 4.73
CA MET A 42 -15.50 23.52 3.82
C MET A 42 -14.91 22.59 2.75
N ARG A 43 -15.44 21.36 2.67
CA ARG A 43 -15.06 20.38 1.67
C ARG A 43 -16.13 20.22 0.62
N HIS A 44 -15.71 19.80 -0.57
CA HIS A 44 -16.59 19.65 -1.72
C HIS A 44 -16.67 18.18 -2.15
N TYR A 45 -17.79 17.81 -2.75
CA TYR A 45 -17.95 16.58 -3.48
C TYR A 45 -19.03 16.72 -4.54
N ARG A 46 -18.93 15.95 -5.61
CA ARG A 46 -20.00 15.78 -6.61
C ARG A 46 -20.67 14.43 -6.37
N ILE A 47 -22.00 14.43 -6.31
CA ILE A 47 -22.78 13.21 -6.20
C ILE A 47 -23.63 12.99 -7.46
N ILE A 48 -23.53 11.81 -8.04
CA ILE A 48 -24.32 11.36 -9.18
C ILE A 48 -25.34 10.36 -8.63
N LEU A 49 -26.62 10.65 -8.84
CA LEU A 49 -27.73 9.83 -8.37
C LEU A 49 -28.42 9.13 -9.55
N PRO A 50 -28.78 7.84 -9.43
CA PRO A 50 -29.54 7.17 -10.45
C PRO A 50 -30.96 7.76 -10.56
N PRO A 51 -31.60 7.74 -11.72
CA PRO A 51 -32.96 8.27 -11.88
C PRO A 51 -33.99 7.66 -10.92
N THR A 52 -33.79 6.38 -10.58
CA THR A 52 -34.64 5.66 -9.61
C THR A 52 -34.55 6.26 -8.19
N TYR A 53 -33.50 7.04 -7.89
CA TYR A 53 -33.37 7.70 -6.59
C TYR A 53 -34.52 8.69 -6.34
N GLN A 54 -35.02 9.38 -7.35
CA GLN A 54 -36.11 10.33 -7.22
C GLN A 54 -37.48 9.67 -7.18
N THR A 55 -37.63 8.52 -7.84
CA THR A 55 -38.92 7.84 -8.03
C THR A 55 -39.18 6.73 -7.01
N SER A 56 -38.12 6.17 -6.40
CA SER A 56 -38.24 5.13 -5.38
C SER A 56 -37.97 5.72 -3.98
N GLY A 57 -39.00 5.78 -3.13
CA GLY A 57 -38.87 6.37 -1.79
C GLY A 57 -38.05 5.55 -0.80
N SER A 58 -37.89 4.23 -1.00
CA SER A 58 -37.29 3.31 -0.03
C SER A 58 -36.06 2.57 -0.54
N GLN A 59 -35.80 2.55 -1.83
CA GLN A 59 -34.67 1.83 -2.41
C GLN A 59 -33.34 2.41 -1.89
N ARG A 60 -32.43 1.51 -1.46
CA ARG A 60 -31.04 1.84 -1.10
C ARG A 60 -30.09 1.39 -2.20
N TYR A 61 -28.93 2.03 -2.26
CA TYR A 61 -28.01 1.94 -3.39
C TYR A 61 -26.58 1.66 -2.91
N PRO A 62 -25.81 0.84 -3.62
CA PRO A 62 -24.37 0.77 -3.42
C PRO A 62 -23.71 2.08 -3.81
N VAL A 63 -22.48 2.31 -3.32
CA VAL A 63 -21.75 3.55 -3.53
C VAL A 63 -20.38 3.28 -4.13
N ILE A 64 -20.01 4.02 -5.17
CA ILE A 64 -18.65 4.09 -5.73
C ILE A 64 -18.08 5.47 -5.40
N TYR A 65 -16.98 5.51 -4.63
CA TYR A 65 -16.21 6.72 -4.38
C TYR A 65 -15.12 6.85 -5.44
N TYR A 66 -15.17 7.91 -6.24
CA TYR A 66 -14.21 8.17 -7.29
C TYR A 66 -13.24 9.29 -6.89
N PHE A 67 -11.96 9.02 -6.98
CA PHE A 67 -10.87 9.92 -6.64
C PHE A 67 -10.21 10.44 -7.92
N HIS A 68 -10.12 11.76 -8.06
CA HIS A 68 -9.51 12.40 -9.23
C HIS A 68 -7.99 12.25 -9.25
N GLY A 69 -7.36 12.52 -10.39
CA GLY A 69 -5.91 12.57 -10.54
C GLY A 69 -5.30 13.87 -9.98
N HIS A 70 -3.96 13.93 -10.03
CA HIS A 70 -3.25 15.17 -9.71
C HIS A 70 -3.73 16.32 -10.61
N SER A 71 -3.81 17.51 -10.08
CA SER A 71 -4.28 18.73 -10.76
C SER A 71 -5.76 18.77 -11.14
N ASP A 72 -6.56 17.82 -10.69
CA ASP A 72 -8.00 17.79 -10.90
C ASP A 72 -8.75 18.08 -9.59
N ARG A 73 -10.06 18.07 -9.64
CA ARG A 73 -10.98 18.32 -8.52
C ARG A 73 -12.14 17.34 -8.55
N TYR A 74 -13.01 17.42 -7.58
CA TYR A 74 -14.26 16.65 -7.52
C TYR A 74 -15.15 16.80 -8.76
N THR A 75 -14.97 17.87 -9.54
CA THR A 75 -15.69 18.09 -10.81
C THR A 75 -15.18 17.22 -11.94
N VAL A 76 -13.95 16.70 -11.84
CA VAL A 76 -13.29 15.84 -12.85
C VAL A 76 -13.33 16.51 -14.25
N GLU A 77 -13.04 17.80 -14.30
CA GLU A 77 -13.18 18.61 -15.54
C GLU A 77 -11.87 19.03 -16.17
N ASP A 78 -10.75 18.86 -15.47
CA ASP A 78 -9.45 19.30 -15.94
C ASP A 78 -8.84 18.34 -16.98
N TYR A 79 -7.90 18.83 -17.78
CA TYR A 79 -7.12 18.08 -18.76
C TYR A 79 -7.93 17.34 -19.84
N ASP A 80 -9.05 17.86 -20.32
CA ASP A 80 -9.92 17.17 -21.28
C ASP A 80 -10.54 15.85 -20.76
N GLN A 81 -10.23 15.42 -19.56
CA GLN A 81 -10.77 14.17 -18.99
C GLN A 81 -12.24 14.29 -18.63
N GLY A 82 -12.62 15.45 -18.11
CA GLY A 82 -13.96 15.69 -17.62
C GLY A 82 -15.01 15.70 -18.71
N LYS A 83 -14.64 16.04 -19.93
CA LYS A 83 -15.59 16.02 -21.06
C LYS A 83 -16.19 14.65 -21.32
N ASP A 84 -15.47 13.59 -20.94
CA ASP A 84 -15.89 12.22 -21.16
C ASP A 84 -16.19 11.45 -19.88
N THR A 85 -15.48 11.70 -18.78
CA THR A 85 -15.54 10.90 -17.56
C THR A 85 -16.86 11.08 -16.82
N ILE A 86 -17.27 12.31 -16.53
CA ILE A 86 -18.55 12.59 -15.86
C ILE A 86 -19.74 12.14 -16.71
N PRO A 87 -19.84 12.42 -18.02
CA PRO A 87 -20.91 11.87 -18.85
C PRO A 87 -21.00 10.36 -18.83
N LYS A 88 -19.87 9.64 -18.83
CA LYS A 88 -19.84 8.17 -18.73
C LYS A 88 -20.33 7.66 -17.38
N MET A 89 -19.94 8.33 -16.28
CA MET A 89 -20.43 8.04 -14.94
C MET A 89 -21.94 8.26 -14.82
N VAL A 90 -22.44 9.37 -15.35
CA VAL A 90 -23.86 9.70 -15.40
C VAL A 90 -24.62 8.66 -16.20
N ALA A 91 -24.13 8.30 -17.38
CA ALA A 91 -24.74 7.26 -18.23
C ALA A 91 -24.77 5.91 -17.52
N TYR A 92 -23.70 5.56 -16.80
CA TYR A 92 -23.66 4.33 -16.01
C TYR A 92 -24.69 4.33 -14.88
N ALA A 93 -24.75 5.40 -14.08
CA ALA A 93 -25.73 5.54 -13.00
C ALA A 93 -27.17 5.61 -13.52
N ALA A 94 -27.37 6.10 -14.74
CA ALA A 94 -28.70 6.08 -15.38
C ALA A 94 -29.17 4.67 -15.76
N ALA A 95 -28.24 3.78 -16.08
CA ALA A 95 -28.51 2.39 -16.46
C ALA A 95 -28.49 1.41 -15.28
N HIS A 96 -27.84 1.79 -14.17
CA HIS A 96 -27.62 0.92 -13.01
C HIS A 96 -27.98 1.63 -11.70
N PRO A 97 -28.55 0.93 -10.70
CA PRO A 97 -28.97 1.52 -9.43
C PRO A 97 -27.77 1.72 -8.50
N VAL A 98 -26.91 2.69 -8.79
CA VAL A 98 -25.68 3.01 -8.03
C VAL A 98 -25.56 4.51 -7.80
N ILE A 99 -25.03 4.89 -6.63
CA ILE A 99 -24.60 6.25 -6.30
C ILE A 99 -23.11 6.36 -6.60
N ILE A 100 -22.69 7.46 -7.24
CA ILE A 100 -21.27 7.73 -7.47
C ILE A 100 -20.93 9.05 -6.77
N VAL A 101 -19.87 9.05 -5.97
CA VAL A 101 -19.38 10.22 -5.24
C VAL A 101 -17.99 10.57 -5.74
N CYS A 102 -17.86 11.69 -6.47
CA CYS A 102 -16.55 12.23 -6.85
C CYS A 102 -16.02 13.07 -5.69
N VAL A 103 -14.91 12.64 -5.13
CA VAL A 103 -14.32 13.17 -3.90
C VAL A 103 -13.30 14.25 -4.23
N ASP A 104 -13.24 15.31 -3.43
CA ASP A 104 -12.28 16.40 -3.60
C ASP A 104 -11.02 16.15 -2.78
N GLY A 105 -9.89 16.08 -3.45
CA GLY A 105 -8.57 15.99 -2.80
C GLY A 105 -7.98 17.35 -2.41
N TYR A 106 -8.58 18.46 -2.84
CA TYR A 106 -8.03 19.79 -2.61
C TYR A 106 -8.04 20.17 -1.13
N VAL A 107 -6.88 20.55 -0.63
CA VAL A 107 -6.70 21.13 0.71
C VAL A 107 -6.09 22.51 0.55
N ALA A 108 -6.83 23.55 0.88
CA ALA A 108 -6.43 24.94 0.66
C ALA A 108 -5.14 25.31 1.41
N SER A 109 -4.94 24.74 2.60
CA SER A 109 -3.77 24.97 3.43
C SER A 109 -2.50 24.26 2.96
N ALA A 110 -2.66 23.27 2.10
CA ALA A 110 -1.57 22.41 1.63
C ALA A 110 -1.10 22.72 0.20
N TYR A 111 -1.68 23.72 -0.43
CA TYR A 111 -1.39 24.06 -1.82
C TYR A 111 -0.06 24.77 -1.97
N THR A 112 0.90 24.16 -2.65
CA THR A 112 2.23 24.72 -2.94
C THR A 112 2.41 25.32 -4.34
N GLY A 113 1.37 25.35 -5.14
CA GLY A 113 1.29 26.21 -6.33
C GLY A 113 1.90 25.71 -7.64
N PHE A 114 2.53 24.55 -7.71
CA PHE A 114 3.23 24.17 -8.93
C PHE A 114 2.34 23.61 -10.05
N TYR A 115 1.23 22.95 -9.74
CA TYR A 115 0.38 22.30 -10.74
C TYR A 115 -1.12 22.66 -10.66
N GLY A 116 -1.51 23.75 -10.02
CA GLY A 116 -2.90 24.22 -10.02
C GLY A 116 -3.95 23.28 -9.49
N GLY A 117 -3.58 22.10 -9.05
CA GLY A 117 -4.47 21.06 -8.59
C GLY A 117 -4.05 20.48 -7.26
N ALA A 118 -4.95 19.72 -6.68
CA ALA A 118 -4.82 19.27 -5.31
C ALA A 118 -4.18 17.91 -5.23
N PRO A 119 -3.03 17.81 -4.60
CA PRO A 119 -2.57 16.54 -4.10
C PRO A 119 -3.52 16.07 -2.99
N TRP A 120 -3.80 14.77 -2.97
CA TRP A 120 -4.41 14.14 -1.82
C TRP A 120 -3.48 14.31 -0.62
N ASP A 121 -3.98 14.69 0.54
CA ASP A 121 -3.16 14.89 1.76
C ASP A 121 -2.64 13.55 2.33
N LEU A 122 -2.21 12.67 1.45
CA LEU A 122 -1.40 11.50 1.72
C LEU A 122 0.10 11.80 1.56
N TYR A 123 0.40 12.92 0.91
CA TYR A 123 1.68 13.21 0.26
C TYR A 123 2.37 14.46 0.82
N ILE A 124 1.66 15.39 1.44
CA ILE A 124 2.22 16.69 1.76
C ILE A 124 2.88 16.70 3.14
N ASP A 125 4.17 17.00 3.14
CA ASP A 125 4.92 17.38 4.33
C ASP A 125 4.48 18.76 4.82
N GLY A 126 3.50 18.85 5.60
CA GLY A 126 3.02 20.14 6.13
C GLY A 126 1.56 20.13 6.50
N GLY A 127 0.79 19.21 5.95
CA GLY A 127 -0.58 19.00 6.36
C GLY A 127 -0.66 18.34 7.74
N ASP A 128 -1.44 18.91 8.62
CA ASP A 128 -1.79 18.27 9.90
C ASP A 128 -2.92 17.26 9.73
N HIS A 129 -3.33 17.00 8.49
CA HIS A 129 -4.51 16.23 8.13
C HIS A 129 -4.15 14.92 7.47
N ASP A 130 -4.86 13.88 7.83
CA ASP A 130 -4.78 12.56 7.24
C ASP A 130 -6.05 12.31 6.42
N PHE A 131 -5.90 12.03 5.13
CA PHE A 131 -7.03 11.77 4.24
C PHE A 131 -7.82 10.51 4.65
N GLY A 132 -7.24 9.59 5.36
CA GLY A 132 -7.94 8.39 5.84
C GLY A 132 -9.10 8.72 6.79
N PRO A 133 -8.89 9.42 7.90
CA PRO A 133 -9.99 9.90 8.76
C PRO A 133 -11.01 10.76 8.01
N TYR A 134 -10.57 11.59 7.08
CA TYR A 134 -11.48 12.36 6.23
C TYR A 134 -12.37 11.46 5.36
N PHE A 135 -11.81 10.38 4.81
CA PHE A 135 -12.60 9.42 4.04
C PHE A 135 -13.67 8.74 4.90
N LEU A 136 -13.33 8.37 6.15
CA LEU A 136 -14.31 7.83 7.09
C LEU A 136 -15.43 8.84 7.42
N GLU A 137 -15.06 10.11 7.62
CA GLU A 137 -16.02 11.20 7.84
C GLU A 137 -16.96 11.36 6.64
N LEU A 138 -16.41 11.37 5.41
CA LEU A 138 -17.21 11.48 4.19
C LEU A 138 -18.13 10.28 4.00
N VAL A 139 -17.65 9.06 4.23
CA VAL A 139 -18.47 7.85 4.17
C VAL A 139 -19.65 7.96 5.14
N SER A 140 -19.38 8.35 6.38
CA SER A 140 -20.44 8.55 7.39
C SER A 140 -21.45 9.63 6.96
N LEU A 141 -20.98 10.73 6.40
CA LEU A 141 -21.85 11.80 5.87
C LEU A 141 -22.76 11.29 4.75
N ILE A 142 -22.19 10.55 3.79
CA ILE A 142 -22.93 10.01 2.63
C ILE A 142 -23.97 8.99 3.10
N ASP A 143 -23.59 8.07 3.98
CA ASP A 143 -24.49 7.04 4.50
C ASP A 143 -25.65 7.64 5.32
N HIS A 144 -25.41 8.75 6.01
CA HIS A 144 -26.44 9.48 6.76
C HIS A 144 -27.34 10.31 5.85
N SER A 145 -26.78 10.94 4.82
CA SER A 145 -27.50 11.92 3.99
C SER A 145 -28.24 11.29 2.80
N TYR A 146 -27.83 10.09 2.39
CA TYR A 146 -28.37 9.41 1.23
C TYR A 146 -28.81 7.98 1.55
N ARG A 147 -29.67 7.43 0.70
CA ARG A 147 -30.14 6.04 0.83
C ARG A 147 -29.10 5.05 0.30
N THR A 148 -28.05 4.84 1.05
CA THR A 148 -26.96 3.92 0.75
C THR A 148 -27.22 2.52 1.34
N LEU A 149 -26.63 1.50 0.74
CA LEU A 149 -26.36 0.22 1.38
C LEU A 149 -25.05 0.37 2.14
N ALA A 150 -25.15 0.65 3.45
CA ALA A 150 -24.04 1.12 4.29
C ALA A 150 -23.20 -0.04 4.84
N ASP A 151 -22.88 -1.03 4.00
CA ASP A 151 -22.05 -2.16 4.34
C ASP A 151 -20.82 -2.26 3.41
N ARG A 152 -19.86 -3.08 3.80
CA ARG A 152 -18.59 -3.27 3.09
C ARG A 152 -18.78 -3.71 1.64
N ARG A 153 -19.61 -4.71 1.40
CA ARG A 153 -19.83 -5.27 0.07
C ARG A 153 -20.33 -4.23 -0.94
N HIS A 154 -21.19 -3.33 -0.49
CA HIS A 154 -21.81 -2.31 -1.34
C HIS A 154 -21.02 -0.99 -1.39
N ARG A 155 -19.75 -1.00 -0.96
CA ARG A 155 -18.88 0.17 -1.01
C ARG A 155 -17.64 -0.12 -1.83
N ALA A 156 -17.45 0.69 -2.86
CA ALA A 156 -16.34 0.58 -3.80
C ALA A 156 -15.54 1.88 -3.86
N THR A 157 -14.25 1.76 -4.20
CA THR A 157 -13.38 2.88 -4.53
C THR A 157 -12.87 2.76 -5.96
N ALA A 158 -12.69 3.90 -6.62
CA ALA A 158 -12.15 3.99 -7.98
C ALA A 158 -11.36 5.29 -8.11
N GLY A 159 -10.38 5.36 -9.00
CA GLY A 159 -9.67 6.62 -9.21
C GLY A 159 -8.62 6.58 -10.29
N LEU A 160 -8.15 7.76 -10.71
CA LEU A 160 -7.15 7.94 -11.74
C LEU A 160 -5.84 8.43 -11.12
N SER A 161 -4.69 7.90 -11.56
CA SER A 161 -3.37 8.41 -11.19
C SER A 161 -3.17 8.44 -9.67
N MET A 162 -2.96 9.59 -9.05
CA MET A 162 -2.98 9.75 -7.60
C MET A 162 -4.28 9.22 -6.98
N GLY A 163 -5.43 9.49 -7.60
CA GLY A 163 -6.71 8.93 -7.15
C GLY A 163 -6.77 7.42 -7.28
N GLY A 164 -6.10 6.84 -8.28
CA GLY A 164 -5.94 5.39 -8.43
C GLY A 164 -5.12 4.79 -7.29
N PHE A 165 -4.01 5.45 -6.94
CA PHE A 165 -3.25 5.11 -5.74
C PHE A 165 -4.12 5.21 -4.47
N THR A 166 -4.82 6.35 -4.31
CA THR A 166 -5.71 6.60 -3.16
C THR A 166 -6.78 5.51 -3.02
N SER A 167 -7.36 5.06 -4.14
CA SER A 167 -8.32 3.96 -4.17
C SER A 167 -7.73 2.66 -3.62
N LEU A 168 -6.53 2.26 -4.07
CA LEU A 168 -5.84 1.07 -3.58
C LEU A 168 -5.39 1.24 -2.13
N TYR A 169 -4.88 2.41 -1.76
CA TYR A 169 -4.43 2.67 -0.40
C TYR A 169 -5.57 2.63 0.63
N LEU A 170 -6.68 3.33 0.36
CA LEU A 170 -7.81 3.37 1.28
C LEU A 170 -8.51 2.01 1.41
N SER A 171 -8.60 1.23 0.33
CA SER A 171 -9.15 -0.12 0.39
C SER A 171 -8.23 -1.08 1.16
N ALA A 172 -6.90 -0.90 1.09
CA ALA A 172 -5.96 -1.64 1.91
C ALA A 172 -6.00 -1.22 3.38
N ARG A 173 -6.12 0.10 3.63
CA ARG A 173 -6.18 0.66 4.99
C ARG A 173 -7.48 0.30 5.72
N TYR A 174 -8.58 0.22 4.99
CA TYR A 174 -9.92 -0.06 5.52
C TYR A 174 -10.55 -1.27 4.82
N PRO A 175 -9.94 -2.46 4.93
CA PRO A 175 -10.42 -3.65 4.22
C PRO A 175 -11.77 -4.15 4.75
N ASP A 176 -12.14 -3.76 5.94
CA ASP A 176 -13.45 -4.01 6.56
C ASP A 176 -14.54 -2.99 6.18
N LEU A 177 -14.15 -1.92 5.48
CA LEU A 177 -15.06 -0.87 4.99
C LEU A 177 -15.33 -0.96 3.49
N VAL A 178 -14.33 -1.39 2.68
CA VAL A 178 -14.36 -1.36 1.22
C VAL A 178 -14.30 -2.78 0.65
N GLY A 179 -15.31 -3.17 -0.12
CA GLY A 179 -15.41 -4.51 -0.73
C GLY A 179 -14.70 -4.64 -2.08
N SER A 180 -14.56 -3.54 -2.83
CA SER A 180 -13.86 -3.55 -4.11
C SER A 180 -13.15 -2.24 -4.40
N ALA A 181 -12.01 -2.32 -5.09
CA ALA A 181 -11.25 -1.14 -5.50
C ALA A 181 -10.79 -1.26 -6.95
N SER A 182 -10.76 -0.14 -7.64
CA SER A 182 -10.22 -0.07 -8.98
C SER A 182 -9.30 1.14 -9.15
N ALA A 183 -8.29 0.99 -10.01
CA ALA A 183 -7.32 2.02 -10.26
C ALA A 183 -7.05 2.14 -11.76
N PHE A 184 -7.14 3.36 -12.27
CA PHE A 184 -6.78 3.73 -13.63
C PHE A 184 -5.39 4.37 -13.61
N ASN A 185 -4.40 3.73 -14.25
CA ASN A 185 -3.03 4.22 -14.32
C ASN A 185 -2.53 4.76 -12.97
N PRO A 186 -2.55 3.97 -11.89
CA PRO A 186 -2.28 4.48 -10.54
C PRO A 186 -0.89 5.06 -10.40
N GLY A 187 -0.77 6.08 -9.55
CA GLY A 187 0.51 6.53 -9.05
C GLY A 187 1.25 5.36 -8.36
N PRO A 188 2.58 5.29 -8.50
CA PRO A 188 3.34 4.13 -8.03
C PRO A 188 3.45 4.05 -6.51
N GLU A 189 3.57 5.20 -5.87
CA GLU A 189 3.92 5.30 -4.46
C GLU A 189 3.60 6.69 -3.91
N PHE A 190 3.29 6.75 -2.62
CA PHE A 190 3.19 7.99 -1.87
C PHE A 190 3.67 7.78 -0.43
N TYR A 191 4.05 8.88 0.21
CA TYR A 191 4.31 8.88 1.64
C TYR A 191 3.00 8.90 2.41
N VAL A 192 2.87 7.94 3.33
CA VAL A 192 1.69 7.79 4.17
C VAL A 192 2.10 7.64 5.64
N GLY A 193 1.21 7.92 6.53
CA GLY A 193 1.45 7.85 7.97
C GLY A 193 1.32 9.21 8.66
N GLU A 194 1.65 9.24 9.93
CA GLU A 194 1.58 10.43 10.77
C GLU A 194 2.68 11.43 10.37
N LYS A 195 2.41 12.72 10.56
CA LYS A 195 3.39 13.79 10.32
C LYS A 195 4.71 13.52 11.06
N GLY A 196 5.82 13.69 10.34
CA GLY A 196 7.17 13.42 10.86
C GLY A 196 7.51 11.94 11.00
N ARG A 197 6.61 11.02 10.65
CA ARG A 197 6.78 9.57 10.76
C ARG A 197 6.32 8.83 9.50
N ARG A 198 6.23 9.51 8.39
CA ARG A 198 5.73 8.97 7.13
C ARG A 198 6.68 7.95 6.55
N ILE A 199 6.11 6.91 5.97
CA ILE A 199 6.83 5.89 5.20
C ILE A 199 6.36 5.91 3.77
N LEU A 200 7.21 5.41 2.86
CA LEU A 200 6.82 5.18 1.49
C LEU A 200 5.92 3.94 1.40
N TRP A 201 4.73 4.11 0.87
CA TRP A 201 3.78 3.04 0.64
C TRP A 201 3.60 2.79 -0.87
N ARG A 202 3.71 1.53 -1.28
CA ARG A 202 3.54 1.09 -2.66
C ARG A 202 2.52 -0.04 -2.71
N PRO A 203 1.49 0.01 -3.58
CA PRO A 203 0.47 -1.04 -3.65
C PRO A 203 1.04 -2.45 -3.79
N LYS A 204 2.12 -2.60 -4.56
CA LYS A 204 2.80 -3.89 -4.79
C LYS A 204 3.41 -4.53 -3.55
N ASP A 205 3.71 -3.76 -2.51
CA ASP A 205 4.32 -4.25 -1.28
C ASP A 205 3.28 -4.77 -0.26
N TYR A 206 1.99 -4.45 -0.49
CA TYR A 206 0.90 -4.72 0.46
C TYR A 206 -0.26 -5.50 -0.14
N VAL A 207 -0.02 -6.26 -1.19
CA VAL A 207 -1.05 -7.02 -1.93
C VAL A 207 -1.91 -7.89 -1.01
N GLU A 208 -1.30 -8.53 0.00
CA GLU A 208 -1.99 -9.43 0.92
C GLU A 208 -3.05 -8.72 1.79
N GLN A 209 -2.98 -7.39 1.94
CA GLN A 209 -4.04 -6.64 2.62
C GLN A 209 -5.36 -6.62 1.83
N HIS A 210 -5.29 -6.90 0.54
CA HIS A 210 -6.46 -7.01 -0.35
C HIS A 210 -6.99 -8.45 -0.51
N ALA A 211 -6.52 -9.40 0.31
CA ALA A 211 -6.93 -10.81 0.17
C ALA A 211 -8.46 -11.03 0.25
N GLN A 212 -9.19 -10.07 0.81
CA GLN A 212 -10.65 -10.10 0.89
C GLN A 212 -11.34 -8.98 0.09
N THR A 213 -10.58 -8.27 -0.75
CA THR A 213 -11.10 -7.15 -1.56
C THR A 213 -10.95 -7.48 -3.03
N MET A 214 -11.99 -7.27 -3.82
CA MET A 214 -11.88 -7.41 -5.28
C MET A 214 -11.13 -6.22 -5.85
N ILE A 215 -10.11 -6.47 -6.66
CA ILE A 215 -9.21 -5.43 -7.19
C ILE A 215 -9.21 -5.45 -8.71
N ARG A 216 -9.37 -4.26 -9.31
CA ARG A 216 -9.22 -4.07 -10.75
C ARG A 216 -8.18 -2.99 -11.05
N LEU A 217 -7.25 -3.33 -11.94
CA LEU A 217 -6.27 -2.39 -12.48
C LEU A 217 -6.53 -2.17 -13.96
N VAL A 218 -6.65 -0.92 -14.38
CA VAL A 218 -6.81 -0.52 -15.78
C VAL A 218 -5.61 0.34 -16.17
N ARG A 219 -4.98 -0.02 -17.27
CA ARG A 219 -3.84 0.71 -17.84
C ARG A 219 -4.18 1.18 -19.26
N ALA A 220 -3.86 2.43 -19.58
CA ALA A 220 -3.85 2.92 -20.94
C ALA A 220 -2.49 2.64 -21.62
N SER A 221 -2.48 2.21 -22.87
CA SER A 221 -1.24 1.85 -23.59
C SER A 221 -0.25 3.03 -23.74
N GLY A 222 -0.75 4.25 -23.84
CA GLY A 222 0.07 5.47 -23.91
C GLY A 222 0.28 6.19 -22.57
N ASP A 223 0.09 5.50 -21.47
CA ASP A 223 0.32 6.02 -20.14
C ASP A 223 1.82 6.25 -19.88
N PHE A 224 2.20 7.46 -19.41
CA PHE A 224 3.59 7.82 -19.15
C PHE A 224 4.19 7.18 -17.89
N ILE A 225 3.34 6.63 -16.98
CA ILE A 225 3.75 5.85 -15.80
C ILE A 225 3.38 4.38 -15.92
N SER A 226 3.24 3.89 -17.14
CA SER A 226 2.77 2.53 -17.45
C SER A 226 3.57 1.42 -16.76
N GLN A 227 4.89 1.61 -16.61
CA GLN A 227 5.78 0.67 -15.95
C GLN A 227 5.36 0.35 -14.51
N TYR A 228 4.90 1.35 -13.77
CA TYR A 228 4.44 1.15 -12.39
C TYR A 228 3.13 0.38 -12.33
N SER A 229 2.27 0.59 -13.32
CA SER A 229 1.05 -0.21 -13.47
C SER A 229 1.37 -1.67 -13.78
N GLU A 230 2.43 -1.94 -14.53
CA GLU A 230 2.87 -3.32 -14.82
C GLU A 230 3.47 -4.00 -13.58
N GLU A 231 4.29 -3.32 -12.81
CA GLU A 231 4.79 -3.85 -11.55
C GLU A 231 3.67 -4.16 -10.57
N THR A 232 2.71 -3.25 -10.45
CA THR A 232 1.52 -3.43 -9.61
C THR A 232 0.70 -4.62 -10.10
N ARG A 233 0.42 -4.72 -11.41
CA ARG A 233 -0.22 -5.89 -12.04
C ARG A 233 0.48 -7.19 -11.67
N ASP A 234 1.79 -7.22 -11.85
CA ASP A 234 2.57 -8.44 -11.63
C ASP A 234 2.56 -8.87 -10.16
N ALA A 235 2.59 -7.91 -9.24
CA ALA A 235 2.47 -8.19 -7.82
C ALA A 235 1.10 -8.81 -7.47
N TYR A 236 0.01 -8.22 -7.97
CA TYR A 236 -1.33 -8.75 -7.73
C TYR A 236 -1.58 -10.08 -8.46
N ALA A 237 -1.11 -10.22 -9.69
CA ALA A 237 -1.29 -11.45 -10.47
C ALA A 237 -0.59 -12.68 -9.85
N ARG A 238 0.40 -12.47 -8.99
CA ARG A 238 1.06 -13.56 -8.25
C ARG A 238 0.29 -13.99 -7.01
N SER A 239 -0.54 -13.11 -6.45
CA SER A 239 -1.36 -13.45 -5.30
C SER A 239 -2.60 -14.21 -5.75
N THR A 240 -2.81 -15.38 -5.18
CA THR A 240 -4.01 -16.19 -5.45
C THR A 240 -5.15 -15.90 -4.48
N ASP A 241 -4.88 -15.09 -3.46
CA ASP A 241 -5.87 -14.72 -2.44
C ASP A 241 -6.66 -13.48 -2.79
N VAL A 242 -6.12 -12.67 -3.72
CA VAL A 242 -6.78 -11.46 -4.20
C VAL A 242 -7.57 -11.78 -5.46
N ASP A 243 -8.85 -11.47 -5.46
CA ASP A 243 -9.66 -11.49 -6.68
C ASP A 243 -9.25 -10.28 -7.54
N PHE A 244 -8.36 -10.54 -8.48
CA PHE A 244 -7.67 -9.51 -9.26
C PHE A 244 -8.02 -9.57 -10.74
N GLU A 245 -8.39 -8.44 -11.29
CA GLU A 245 -8.67 -8.25 -12.71
C GLU A 245 -7.77 -7.15 -13.30
N TYR A 246 -7.08 -7.46 -14.38
CA TYR A 246 -6.26 -6.50 -15.12
C TYR A 246 -6.82 -6.25 -16.52
N ARG A 247 -6.80 -4.98 -16.92
CA ARG A 247 -7.17 -4.56 -18.27
C ARG A 247 -6.17 -3.57 -18.83
N GLN A 248 -5.74 -3.78 -20.05
CA GLN A 248 -5.04 -2.80 -20.86
C GLN A 248 -5.95 -2.31 -21.98
N ASP A 249 -6.07 -1.00 -22.07
CA ASP A 249 -6.82 -0.32 -23.13
C ASP A 249 -5.85 0.37 -24.09
N GLU A 250 -6.12 0.23 -25.40
CA GLU A 250 -5.40 0.97 -26.43
C GLU A 250 -5.84 2.44 -26.40
N TYR A 251 -5.12 3.25 -25.64
CA TYR A 251 -5.40 4.65 -25.49
C TYR A 251 -4.09 5.47 -25.31
N PRO A 252 -3.92 6.60 -26.04
CA PRO A 252 -2.62 7.28 -26.16
C PRO A 252 -2.23 8.17 -24.98
N LYS A 253 -3.05 8.26 -23.95
CA LYS A 253 -2.86 9.23 -22.86
C LYS A 253 -3.10 8.58 -21.50
N HIS A 254 -2.64 9.27 -20.47
CA HIS A 254 -2.85 8.93 -19.07
C HIS A 254 -4.29 9.27 -18.61
N TRP A 255 -5.25 8.38 -18.84
CA TRP A 255 -6.68 8.64 -18.64
C TRP A 255 -7.42 7.49 -18.01
N ALA A 256 -8.57 7.80 -17.38
CA ALA A 256 -9.53 6.80 -16.94
C ALA A 256 -10.32 6.26 -18.14
N THR A 257 -9.85 5.17 -18.67
CA THR A 257 -10.51 4.45 -19.76
C THR A 257 -11.46 3.39 -19.21
N SER A 258 -12.36 2.85 -20.04
CA SER A 258 -13.24 1.72 -19.65
C SER A 258 -14.03 1.95 -18.34
N ILE A 259 -14.57 3.16 -18.14
CA ILE A 259 -15.34 3.51 -16.94
C ILE A 259 -16.52 2.56 -16.74
N ALA A 260 -17.31 2.31 -17.78
CA ALA A 260 -18.51 1.48 -17.67
C ALA A 260 -18.17 0.04 -17.29
N GLU A 261 -17.15 -0.53 -17.91
CA GLU A 261 -16.67 -1.90 -17.62
C GLU A 261 -16.07 -2.00 -16.22
N THR A 262 -15.39 -0.94 -15.76
CA THR A 262 -14.84 -0.89 -14.41
C THR A 262 -15.96 -0.78 -13.37
N PHE A 263 -16.98 -0.01 -13.63
CA PHE A 263 -18.13 0.06 -12.74
C PHE A 263 -18.96 -1.22 -12.77
N ALA A 264 -19.03 -1.91 -13.91
CA ALA A 264 -19.60 -3.26 -13.98
C ALA A 264 -18.81 -4.30 -13.16
N PHE A 265 -17.49 -4.15 -13.04
CA PHE A 265 -16.69 -4.93 -12.09
C PHE A 265 -17.14 -4.68 -10.64
N HIS A 266 -17.34 -3.42 -10.24
CA HIS A 266 -17.87 -3.12 -8.91
C HIS A 266 -19.30 -3.66 -8.71
N GLN A 267 -20.14 -3.67 -9.75
CA GLN A 267 -21.46 -4.30 -9.67
C GLN A 267 -21.36 -5.79 -9.34
N ARG A 268 -20.41 -6.52 -9.95
CA ARG A 268 -20.16 -7.93 -9.59
C ARG A 268 -19.69 -8.10 -8.14
N ALA A 269 -18.90 -7.15 -7.64
CA ALA A 269 -18.49 -7.15 -6.24
C ALA A 269 -19.70 -6.93 -5.30
N PHE A 270 -20.61 -6.03 -5.64
CA PHE A 270 -21.84 -5.79 -4.85
C PHE A 270 -22.75 -7.04 -4.78
N GLU A 271 -22.65 -7.93 -5.74
CA GLU A 271 -23.37 -9.20 -5.80
C GLU A 271 -22.62 -10.36 -5.12
N ASN A 272 -21.33 -10.16 -4.75
CA ASN A 272 -20.49 -11.20 -4.18
C ASN A 272 -20.71 -11.34 -2.67
N LEU A 273 -21.56 -12.30 -2.27
CA LEU A 273 -21.90 -12.56 -0.87
C LEU A 273 -20.71 -12.95 0.01
N LYS A 274 -19.59 -13.39 -0.57
CA LYS A 274 -18.38 -13.70 0.22
C LYS A 274 -17.81 -12.44 0.90
N LEU A 275 -18.06 -11.27 0.33
CA LEU A 275 -17.59 -10.00 0.89
C LEU A 275 -18.34 -9.57 2.17
N ASP A 276 -19.45 -10.21 2.52
CA ASP A 276 -20.19 -9.92 3.76
C ASP A 276 -19.53 -10.57 4.99
N GLN A 277 -18.67 -11.56 4.78
CA GLN A 277 -18.08 -12.31 5.87
C GLN A 277 -16.68 -11.75 6.20
N PRO A 278 -16.33 -11.58 7.49
CA PRO A 278 -14.96 -11.33 7.87
C PRO A 278 -14.09 -12.56 7.49
N PRO A 279 -12.82 -12.35 7.15
CA PRO A 279 -11.93 -13.45 6.83
C PRO A 279 -11.70 -14.36 8.03
N GLU A 280 -11.52 -15.67 7.80
CA GLU A 280 -11.12 -16.63 8.85
C GLU A 280 -9.73 -16.27 9.42
N SER A 281 -8.85 -15.77 8.56
CA SER A 281 -7.59 -15.18 8.97
C SER A 281 -7.19 -14.06 8.00
N PHE A 282 -6.47 -13.06 8.53
CA PHE A 282 -6.04 -11.94 7.72
C PHE A 282 -4.58 -11.54 7.97
N TYR A 283 -4.07 -10.76 7.03
CA TYR A 283 -2.80 -10.05 7.08
C TYR A 283 -3.08 -8.54 7.06
N TYR A 284 -2.33 -7.79 7.84
CA TYR A 284 -2.42 -6.33 7.85
C TYR A 284 -1.08 -5.68 8.21
N ALA A 285 -0.76 -4.56 7.57
CA ALA A 285 0.39 -3.75 7.89
C ALA A 285 -0.01 -2.28 7.98
N SER A 286 0.41 -1.59 9.03
CA SER A 286 0.05 -0.19 9.27
C SER A 286 1.27 0.66 9.62
N PRO A 287 1.42 1.85 9.01
CA PRO A 287 2.39 2.85 9.42
C PRO A 287 1.90 3.73 10.57
N TYR A 288 0.66 3.58 10.98
CA TYR A 288 0.05 4.39 12.04
C TYR A 288 0.25 3.74 13.40
N ARG A 289 0.44 4.58 14.42
CA ARG A 289 0.54 4.11 15.80
C ARG A 289 -0.77 3.54 16.32
N THR A 290 -1.88 4.08 15.88
CA THR A 290 -3.21 3.56 16.23
C THR A 290 -3.99 3.20 14.98
N PHE A 291 -4.59 2.02 14.98
CA PHE A 291 -5.44 1.57 13.88
C PHE A 291 -6.42 0.50 14.33
N ASP A 292 -7.55 0.45 13.62
CA ASP A 292 -8.56 -0.59 13.76
C ASP A 292 -8.63 -1.38 12.45
N VAL A 293 -8.77 -2.70 12.55
CA VAL A 293 -8.94 -3.58 11.39
C VAL A 293 -9.68 -4.85 11.80
N TRP A 294 -10.74 -5.19 11.08
CA TRP A 294 -11.56 -6.38 11.34
C TRP A 294 -11.99 -6.51 12.81
N GLY A 295 -12.24 -5.38 13.46
CA GLY A 295 -12.62 -5.32 14.86
C GLY A 295 -11.47 -5.40 15.85
N TYR A 296 -10.24 -5.68 15.44
CA TYR A 296 -9.05 -5.54 16.29
C TYR A 296 -8.67 -4.07 16.44
N ARG A 297 -8.22 -3.66 17.61
CA ARG A 297 -7.68 -2.34 17.90
C ARG A 297 -6.23 -2.46 18.30
N VAL A 298 -5.39 -1.67 17.68
CA VAL A 298 -3.94 -1.72 17.92
C VAL A 298 -3.43 -0.34 18.30
N ASN A 299 -2.62 -0.31 19.35
CA ASN A 299 -1.82 0.84 19.72
C ASN A 299 -0.35 0.43 19.72
N ALA A 300 0.42 0.95 18.78
CA ALA A 300 1.83 0.69 18.60
C ALA A 300 2.64 1.94 19.00
N GLU A 301 3.16 1.94 20.20
CA GLU A 301 4.08 2.98 20.69
C GLU A 301 5.47 2.73 20.08
N MET A 302 5.71 3.32 18.91
CA MET A 302 6.98 3.20 18.19
C MET A 302 7.81 4.48 18.32
N PRO A 303 9.10 4.39 18.68
CA PRO A 303 9.96 5.58 18.78
C PRO A 303 10.30 6.21 17.43
N VAL A 304 10.28 5.41 16.34
CA VAL A 304 10.65 5.82 14.99
C VAL A 304 9.54 5.52 13.99
N ALA A 305 9.63 6.09 12.80
CA ALA A 305 8.74 5.75 11.68
C ALA A 305 8.90 4.27 11.30
N GLY A 306 7.79 3.61 11.07
CA GLY A 306 7.82 2.19 10.72
C GLY A 306 6.45 1.60 10.53
N LEU A 307 6.43 0.29 10.44
CA LEU A 307 5.25 -0.53 10.17
C LEU A 307 5.03 -1.51 11.31
N THR A 308 3.78 -1.67 11.72
CA THR A 308 3.32 -2.79 12.53
C THR A 308 2.64 -3.81 11.62
N TYR A 309 3.07 -5.05 11.67
CA TYR A 309 2.47 -6.16 10.94
C TYR A 309 1.68 -7.07 11.87
N LEU A 310 0.48 -7.41 11.44
CA LEU A 310 -0.33 -8.48 11.98
C LEU A 310 -0.45 -9.56 10.90
N GLU A 311 0.10 -10.73 11.13
CA GLU A 311 0.10 -11.82 10.15
C GLU A 311 -0.65 -13.04 10.67
N ASP A 312 -1.36 -13.71 9.78
CA ASP A 312 -2.15 -14.92 10.08
C ASP A 312 -3.08 -14.72 11.30
N VAL A 313 -3.71 -13.53 11.36
CA VAL A 313 -4.58 -13.16 12.49
C VAL A 313 -5.84 -13.98 12.44
N SER A 314 -6.10 -14.71 13.50
CA SER A 314 -7.30 -15.53 13.67
C SER A 314 -7.73 -15.54 15.13
N LYS A 315 -8.87 -16.15 15.43
CA LYS A 315 -9.31 -16.35 16.81
C LYS A 315 -8.29 -17.15 17.65
N GLY A 316 -7.50 -18.03 17.02
CA GLY A 316 -6.52 -18.87 17.70
C GLY A 316 -5.13 -18.24 17.86
N GLY A 317 -4.91 -17.03 17.40
CA GLY A 317 -3.62 -16.34 17.54
C GLY A 317 -3.21 -15.52 16.32
N MET A 318 -1.98 -15.05 16.35
CA MET A 318 -1.41 -14.20 15.30
C MET A 318 0.11 -14.15 15.42
N ARG A 319 0.74 -13.59 14.38
CA ARG A 319 2.12 -13.11 14.45
C ARG A 319 2.11 -11.58 14.45
N VAL A 320 2.94 -10.98 15.32
CA VAL A 320 3.12 -9.54 15.42
C VAL A 320 4.57 -9.22 15.13
N LEU A 321 4.82 -8.30 14.19
CA LEU A 321 6.15 -7.86 13.77
C LEU A 321 6.17 -6.34 13.64
N THR A 322 7.37 -5.76 13.69
CA THR A 322 7.59 -4.36 13.28
C THR A 322 8.69 -4.26 12.23
N ARG A 323 8.68 -3.19 11.45
CA ARG A 323 9.76 -2.84 10.51
C ARG A 323 9.98 -1.33 10.54
N ARG A 324 11.24 -0.90 10.63
CA ARG A 324 11.64 0.50 10.53
C ARG A 324 11.57 0.93 9.07
N TRP A 325 10.98 2.07 8.78
CA TRP A 325 10.97 2.84 7.53
C TRP A 325 10.43 2.14 6.29
N ALA A 326 10.69 0.88 6.10
CA ALA A 326 10.33 0.15 4.89
C ALA A 326 9.93 -1.30 5.19
N VAL A 327 9.32 -1.96 4.21
CA VAL A 327 8.81 -3.34 4.33
C VAL A 327 9.88 -4.37 4.69
N ASP A 328 11.13 -4.10 4.37
CA ASP A 328 12.29 -4.95 4.63
C ASP A 328 13.25 -4.34 5.68
N GLY A 329 12.84 -3.27 6.36
CA GLY A 329 13.61 -2.66 7.42
C GLY A 329 13.82 -3.59 8.63
N PRO A 330 14.77 -3.27 9.52
CA PRO A 330 14.96 -4.02 10.76
C PRO A 330 13.73 -3.86 11.68
N SER A 331 13.62 -4.73 12.67
CA SER A 331 12.60 -4.61 13.71
C SER A 331 12.78 -3.35 14.57
N ILE A 332 11.73 -2.94 15.24
CA ILE A 332 11.73 -1.85 16.23
C ILE A 332 11.57 -2.49 17.60
N ALA A 333 12.66 -3.01 18.15
CA ALA A 333 12.64 -3.76 19.42
C ALA A 333 12.01 -2.96 20.57
N GLU A 334 12.24 -1.65 20.57
CA GLU A 334 11.77 -0.72 21.60
C GLU A 334 10.27 -0.41 21.50
N ALA A 335 9.61 -0.82 20.42
CA ALA A 335 8.18 -0.61 20.26
C ALA A 335 7.40 -1.41 21.30
N ARG A 336 6.30 -0.84 21.76
CA ARG A 336 5.28 -1.54 22.56
C ARG A 336 3.98 -1.58 21.77
N ILE A 337 3.52 -2.80 21.50
CA ILE A 337 2.32 -3.01 20.70
C ILE A 337 1.25 -3.60 21.62
N THR A 338 0.20 -2.82 21.89
CA THR A 338 -0.97 -3.25 22.65
C THR A 338 -2.09 -3.59 21.67
N ILE A 339 -2.66 -4.76 21.83
CA ILE A 339 -3.71 -5.31 20.97
C ILE A 339 -4.95 -5.61 21.82
N ASP A 340 -6.09 -4.99 21.43
CA ASP A 340 -7.41 -5.42 21.81
C ASP A 340 -7.96 -6.28 20.67
N THR A 341 -8.22 -7.54 20.92
CA THR A 341 -8.74 -8.44 19.87
C THR A 341 -10.14 -8.01 19.42
N ALA A 342 -10.62 -8.55 18.30
CA ALA A 342 -12.04 -8.48 17.99
C ALA A 342 -12.89 -9.17 19.09
N PRO A 343 -14.18 -8.83 19.23
CA PRO A 343 -15.07 -9.38 20.28
C PRO A 343 -15.49 -10.82 19.98
N LEU A 344 -14.54 -11.74 20.00
CA LEU A 344 -14.67 -13.14 19.57
C LEU A 344 -14.74 -14.13 20.73
N TYR A 345 -14.48 -13.68 21.94
CA TYR A 345 -14.31 -14.54 23.11
C TYR A 345 -15.50 -14.43 24.06
N ALA A 346 -15.82 -15.52 24.72
CA ALA A 346 -16.93 -15.50 25.67
C ALA A 346 -16.59 -14.61 26.88
N PRO A 347 -17.43 -13.61 27.21
CA PRO A 347 -17.17 -12.68 28.29
C PRO A 347 -16.90 -13.37 29.64
N SER A 348 -15.97 -12.81 30.40
CA SER A 348 -15.60 -13.27 31.75
C SER A 348 -15.00 -14.67 31.79
N LEU A 349 -14.74 -15.32 30.67
CA LEU A 349 -14.01 -16.57 30.63
C LEU A 349 -12.51 -16.35 30.51
N THR A 350 -11.73 -17.28 31.03
CA THR A 350 -10.25 -17.22 30.99
C THR A 350 -9.73 -17.98 29.78
N TYR A 351 -8.76 -17.34 29.10
CA TYR A 351 -8.02 -17.85 27.95
C TYR A 351 -6.53 -17.88 28.29
N VAL A 352 -5.81 -18.80 27.69
CA VAL A 352 -4.35 -18.90 27.82
C VAL A 352 -3.72 -18.31 26.59
N LEU A 353 -2.91 -17.25 26.76
CA LEU A 353 -2.03 -16.72 25.74
C LEU A 353 -0.64 -17.31 25.93
N THR A 354 -0.15 -18.02 24.93
CA THR A 354 1.26 -18.37 24.81
C THR A 354 1.93 -17.40 23.84
N ASP A 355 2.87 -16.66 24.35
CA ASP A 355 3.68 -15.71 23.63
C ASP A 355 5.07 -16.28 23.42
N TYR A 356 5.48 -16.40 22.17
CA TYR A 356 6.81 -16.85 21.81
C TYR A 356 7.55 -15.71 21.11
N ASP A 357 8.54 -15.14 21.80
CA ASP A 357 9.44 -14.11 21.27
C ASP A 357 10.39 -14.75 20.26
N LEU A 358 10.29 -14.32 19.00
CA LEU A 358 11.04 -14.88 17.88
C LEU A 358 12.51 -14.46 17.90
N SER A 359 12.85 -13.35 18.57
CA SER A 359 14.21 -12.83 18.65
C SER A 359 15.03 -13.55 19.71
N SER A 360 14.48 -13.67 20.92
CA SER A 360 15.16 -14.27 22.06
C SER A 360 14.92 -15.78 22.17
N GLY A 361 13.86 -16.28 21.55
CA GLY A 361 13.37 -17.66 21.76
C GLY A 361 12.68 -17.84 23.11
N ALA A 362 12.46 -16.77 23.85
CA ALA A 362 11.76 -16.83 25.14
C ALA A 362 10.28 -17.15 24.95
N ARG A 363 9.71 -17.83 25.92
CA ARG A 363 8.30 -18.15 25.98
C ARG A 363 7.70 -17.58 27.26
N ASP A 364 6.58 -16.87 27.10
CA ASP A 364 5.74 -16.43 28.21
C ASP A 364 4.33 -17.00 28.07
N VAL A 365 3.73 -17.39 29.19
CA VAL A 365 2.38 -17.96 29.25
C VAL A 365 1.55 -17.16 30.23
N ARG A 366 0.50 -16.52 29.71
CA ARG A 366 -0.37 -15.63 30.49
C ARG A 366 -1.81 -16.12 30.47
N GLN A 367 -2.51 -15.94 31.57
CA GLN A 367 -3.96 -16.06 31.60
C GLN A 367 -4.60 -14.71 31.35
N LEU A 368 -5.52 -14.64 30.39
CA LEU A 368 -6.27 -13.45 30.02
C LEU A 368 -7.75 -13.71 30.28
N MET A 369 -8.42 -12.79 30.96
CA MET A 369 -9.87 -12.81 31.11
C MET A 369 -10.50 -11.96 30.00
N ALA A 370 -11.47 -12.52 29.29
CA ALA A 370 -12.20 -11.78 28.30
C ALA A 370 -13.05 -10.68 28.96
N ALA A 371 -12.96 -9.48 28.43
CA ALA A 371 -13.75 -8.34 28.87
C ALA A 371 -15.26 -8.58 28.62
N ALA A 372 -16.11 -7.70 29.18
CA ALA A 372 -17.56 -7.81 29.04
C ALA A 372 -18.05 -7.76 27.59
N ASP A 373 -17.29 -7.12 26.71
CA ASP A 373 -17.54 -7.03 25.27
C ASP A 373 -16.93 -8.20 24.45
N GLY A 374 -16.29 -9.17 25.11
CA GLY A 374 -15.71 -10.35 24.47
C GLY A 374 -14.33 -10.11 23.85
N ARG A 375 -13.59 -9.10 24.26
CA ARG A 375 -12.22 -8.82 23.82
C ARG A 375 -11.19 -9.37 24.80
N LEU A 376 -10.03 -9.71 24.28
CA LEU A 376 -8.82 -9.95 25.06
C LEU A 376 -7.84 -8.80 24.79
N GLN A 377 -7.12 -8.36 25.83
CA GLN A 377 -6.08 -7.35 25.73
C GLN A 377 -4.74 -7.92 26.16
N PHE A 378 -3.71 -7.64 25.37
CA PHE A 378 -2.33 -7.99 25.69
C PHE A 378 -1.34 -7.03 25.00
N SER A 379 -0.08 -7.05 25.45
CA SER A 379 1.00 -6.25 24.83
C SER A 379 2.21 -7.13 24.58
N VAL A 380 2.94 -6.78 23.50
CA VAL A 380 4.24 -7.36 23.11
C VAL A 380 5.20 -6.26 22.72
N ASN A 381 6.49 -6.56 22.63
CA ASN A 381 7.48 -5.65 22.05
C ASN A 381 7.49 -5.72 20.51
N GLY A 382 8.38 -5.00 19.86
CA GLY A 382 8.45 -4.94 18.39
C GLY A 382 9.38 -5.94 17.72
N ASP A 383 10.04 -6.82 18.47
CA ASP A 383 11.05 -7.74 17.94
C ASP A 383 10.48 -8.89 17.10
N GLY A 384 9.21 -9.18 17.29
CA GLY A 384 8.52 -10.26 16.60
C GLY A 384 8.05 -11.35 17.55
N HIS A 385 6.75 -11.60 17.51
CA HIS A 385 6.06 -12.53 18.40
C HIS A 385 5.15 -13.47 17.64
N GLN A 386 5.21 -14.74 17.96
CA GLN A 386 4.18 -15.71 17.56
C GLN A 386 3.27 -15.97 18.77
N LEU A 387 2.02 -15.59 18.62
CA LEU A 387 1.00 -15.68 19.68
C LEU A 387 0.04 -16.82 19.41
N SER A 388 -0.27 -17.59 20.42
CA SER A 388 -1.27 -18.65 20.39
C SER A 388 -2.27 -18.45 21.53
N LEU A 389 -3.55 -18.50 21.21
CA LEU A 389 -4.66 -18.38 22.16
C LEU A 389 -5.40 -19.71 22.26
N GLU A 390 -5.67 -20.16 23.49
CA GLU A 390 -6.39 -21.37 23.79
C GLU A 390 -7.46 -21.10 24.85
N GLY A 391 -8.58 -21.80 24.74
CA GLY A 391 -9.66 -21.70 25.72
C GLY A 391 -11.02 -22.04 25.16
N PRO A 392 -12.09 -21.75 25.89
CA PRO A 392 -13.45 -22.10 25.49
C PRO A 392 -13.86 -21.57 24.12
N GLY A 393 -14.25 -22.47 23.22
CA GLY A 393 -14.68 -22.08 21.87
C GLY A 393 -13.58 -21.55 20.96
N VAL A 394 -12.31 -21.73 21.30
CA VAL A 394 -11.16 -21.48 20.45
C VAL A 394 -10.62 -22.81 19.97
N GLU A 395 -10.59 -23.01 18.67
CA GLU A 395 -9.90 -24.16 18.10
C GLU A 395 -8.41 -24.04 18.40
N SER A 396 -7.81 -25.13 18.85
CA SER A 396 -6.40 -25.14 19.22
C SER A 396 -5.54 -24.75 18.03
N SER A 397 -4.79 -23.68 18.14
CA SER A 397 -3.79 -23.25 17.14
C SER A 397 -2.48 -24.03 17.25
N THR A 398 -2.43 -25.07 18.07
CA THR A 398 -1.24 -25.91 18.31
C THR A 398 -1.23 -27.15 17.43
N PRO A 399 -0.08 -27.59 16.91
CA PRO A 399 1.27 -27.08 17.19
C PRO A 399 1.52 -25.68 16.61
N VAL A 400 2.39 -24.93 17.27
CA VAL A 400 2.73 -23.56 16.90
C VAL A 400 3.85 -23.55 15.87
N LEU A 401 3.64 -22.87 14.75
CA LEU A 401 4.64 -22.66 13.74
C LEU A 401 5.51 -21.47 14.14
N LEU A 402 6.80 -21.68 14.26
CA LEU A 402 7.80 -20.68 14.60
C LEU A 402 8.75 -20.48 13.42
N PRO A 403 8.72 -19.36 12.71
CA PRO A 403 9.79 -19.02 11.79
C PRO A 403 11.09 -18.78 12.57
N LEU A 404 12.21 -19.17 11.98
CA LEU A 404 13.52 -18.96 12.60
C LEU A 404 14.07 -17.56 12.38
N SER A 405 13.37 -16.71 11.65
CA SER A 405 13.84 -15.37 11.43
C SER A 405 13.52 -14.50 12.64
N THR A 406 14.55 -13.99 13.19
CA THR A 406 14.57 -12.93 14.17
C THR A 406 14.08 -11.60 13.56
N SER A 407 14.56 -10.51 14.05
CA SER A 407 14.26 -9.12 13.66
C SER A 407 14.19 -8.82 12.15
N ASP A 408 14.85 -9.59 11.31
CA ASP A 408 14.76 -9.42 9.86
C ASP A 408 13.60 -10.27 9.31
N ALA A 409 12.85 -9.74 8.35
CA ALA A 409 11.92 -10.56 7.58
C ALA A 409 12.66 -11.78 7.03
N MET A 410 11.98 -12.92 6.96
CA MET A 410 12.59 -14.10 6.35
C MET A 410 12.91 -13.75 4.89
N ARG A 411 14.14 -13.33 4.65
CA ARG A 411 14.63 -12.95 3.33
C ARG A 411 15.16 -14.18 2.63
N VAL A 412 14.74 -14.38 1.43
CA VAL A 412 15.27 -15.41 0.55
C VAL A 412 15.64 -14.78 -0.78
N GLU A 413 16.80 -15.16 -1.28
CA GLU A 413 17.22 -14.75 -2.61
C GLU A 413 16.40 -15.51 -3.67
N SER A 414 16.08 -14.81 -4.74
CA SER A 414 15.39 -15.43 -5.86
C SER A 414 16.30 -16.43 -6.59
N GLU A 415 15.71 -17.35 -7.33
CA GLU A 415 16.35 -18.40 -8.14
C GLU A 415 17.28 -19.37 -7.36
N ARG A 416 17.47 -19.16 -6.06
CA ARG A 416 18.24 -20.09 -5.22
C ARG A 416 17.34 -21.09 -4.53
N GLU A 417 17.90 -22.26 -4.27
CA GLU A 417 17.31 -23.24 -3.39
C GLU A 417 17.47 -22.78 -1.93
N VAL A 418 16.37 -22.72 -1.23
CA VAL A 418 16.31 -22.23 0.15
C VAL A 418 15.71 -23.28 1.05
N SER A 419 16.41 -23.61 2.10
CA SER A 419 15.85 -24.34 3.25
C SER A 419 15.02 -23.37 4.07
N LEU A 420 13.72 -23.66 4.25
CA LEU A 420 12.85 -22.78 5.02
C LEU A 420 13.18 -22.86 6.50
N PRO A 421 13.57 -21.77 7.16
CA PRO A 421 13.94 -21.77 8.56
C PRO A 421 12.68 -21.79 9.44
N ILE A 422 12.12 -22.99 9.61
CA ILE A 422 10.85 -23.22 10.33
C ILE A 422 11.09 -24.17 11.48
N ARG A 423 10.54 -23.83 12.65
CA ARG A 423 10.46 -24.70 13.82
C ARG A 423 8.99 -24.97 14.16
N ILE A 424 8.73 -26.12 14.75
CA ILE A 424 7.42 -26.47 15.31
C ILE A 424 7.57 -26.63 16.82
N TYR A 425 6.62 -26.07 17.57
CA TYR A 425 6.60 -26.06 19.02
C TYR A 425 5.29 -26.66 19.55
N ASN A 426 5.37 -27.50 20.58
CA ASN A 426 4.23 -28.00 21.31
C ASN A 426 4.04 -27.25 22.65
N PRO A 427 3.10 -26.30 22.76
CA PRO A 427 2.81 -25.61 24.01
C PRO A 427 1.97 -26.42 24.96
N ARG A 428 1.38 -27.56 24.54
CA ARG A 428 0.49 -28.39 25.38
C ARG A 428 1.26 -29.05 26.47
N THR A 429 0.54 -29.48 27.51
CA THR A 429 1.03 -30.36 28.57
C THR A 429 1.03 -31.83 28.17
N THR A 430 0.45 -32.18 27.02
CA THR A 430 0.38 -33.54 26.47
C THR A 430 1.17 -33.61 25.14
N PRO A 431 1.74 -34.79 24.81
CA PRO A 431 2.39 -35.00 23.53
C PRO A 431 1.43 -34.82 22.35
N ILE A 432 1.95 -34.36 21.23
CA ILE A 432 1.30 -34.37 19.92
C ILE A 432 1.85 -35.57 19.17
N SER A 433 0.97 -36.41 18.63
CA SER A 433 1.37 -37.66 17.97
C SER A 433 1.16 -37.58 16.44
N GLY A 434 2.03 -38.27 15.70
CA GLY A 434 1.89 -38.46 14.26
C GLY A 434 1.84 -37.18 13.47
N LEU A 435 2.58 -36.16 13.91
CA LEU A 435 2.59 -34.85 13.21
C LEU A 435 3.22 -34.98 11.82
N THR A 436 2.44 -34.68 10.80
CA THR A 436 2.88 -34.56 9.43
C THR A 436 2.67 -33.14 8.94
N ILE A 437 3.70 -32.53 8.42
CA ILE A 437 3.68 -31.18 7.87
C ILE A 437 3.75 -31.30 6.35
N THR A 438 2.86 -30.61 5.64
CA THR A 438 2.86 -30.52 4.18
C THR A 438 2.89 -29.07 3.76
N LEU A 439 3.93 -28.67 3.06
CA LEU A 439 4.11 -27.36 2.49
C LEU A 439 3.40 -27.28 1.14
N SER A 440 2.69 -26.22 0.90
CA SER A 440 2.07 -25.89 -0.38
C SER A 440 2.18 -24.39 -0.69
N SER A 441 2.09 -24.05 -1.96
CA SER A 441 1.94 -22.66 -2.41
C SER A 441 1.08 -22.66 -3.66
N GLN A 442 0.23 -21.67 -3.77
CA GLN A 442 -0.54 -21.40 -4.99
C GLN A 442 0.15 -20.35 -5.87
N TYR A 443 1.23 -19.74 -5.36
CA TYR A 443 1.99 -18.74 -6.12
C TYR A 443 2.78 -19.41 -7.23
N PRO A 444 2.62 -18.96 -8.48
CA PRO A 444 3.32 -19.56 -9.64
C PRO A 444 4.84 -19.36 -9.58
N THR A 445 5.29 -18.42 -8.74
CA THR A 445 6.70 -18.11 -8.51
C THR A 445 7.36 -18.99 -7.45
N VAL A 446 6.65 -20.00 -6.91
CA VAL A 446 7.18 -20.90 -5.87
C VAL A 446 7.26 -22.31 -6.41
N SER A 447 8.46 -22.86 -6.45
CA SER A 447 8.72 -24.28 -6.71
C SER A 447 9.05 -24.99 -5.40
N ILE A 448 8.24 -25.98 -5.01
CA ILE A 448 8.48 -26.78 -3.81
C ILE A 448 9.40 -27.95 -4.19
N LEU A 449 10.60 -27.96 -3.64
CA LEU A 449 11.63 -28.98 -3.90
C LEU A 449 11.54 -30.14 -2.89
N SER A 450 11.24 -29.82 -1.63
CA SER A 450 10.92 -30.78 -0.58
C SER A 450 9.84 -30.18 0.31
N GLY A 451 8.67 -30.75 0.30
CA GLY A 451 7.47 -30.15 0.90
C GLY A 451 6.85 -30.96 2.04
N SER A 452 7.54 -31.95 2.58
CA SER A 452 6.96 -32.77 3.65
C SER A 452 7.97 -33.07 4.76
N ALA A 453 7.48 -33.06 5.99
CA ALA A 453 8.22 -33.47 7.18
C ALA A 453 7.31 -34.27 8.12
N THR A 454 7.87 -35.22 8.87
CA THR A 454 7.14 -36.02 9.84
C THR A 454 7.85 -36.00 11.20
N VAL A 455 7.08 -35.75 12.26
CA VAL A 455 7.53 -35.83 13.65
C VAL A 455 6.65 -36.86 14.37
N PRO A 456 7.16 -38.05 14.64
CA PRO A 456 6.34 -39.12 15.20
C PRO A 456 5.68 -38.75 16.55
N VAL A 457 6.45 -38.09 17.40
CA VAL A 457 5.98 -37.55 18.68
C VAL A 457 6.66 -36.21 18.94
N LEU A 458 5.87 -35.20 19.21
CA LEU A 458 6.34 -33.89 19.66
C LEU A 458 5.97 -33.75 21.16
N ALA A 459 6.97 -33.89 22.02
CA ALA A 459 6.75 -33.90 23.47
C ALA A 459 6.29 -32.51 23.99
N PRO A 460 5.67 -32.43 25.15
CA PRO A 460 5.32 -31.16 25.79
C PRO A 460 6.52 -30.23 25.89
N GLY A 461 6.38 -28.97 25.44
CA GLY A 461 7.44 -27.97 25.46
C GLY A 461 8.57 -28.20 24.46
N GLN A 462 8.51 -29.25 23.64
CA GLN A 462 9.54 -29.53 22.64
C GLN A 462 9.44 -28.58 21.43
N VAL A 463 10.61 -28.18 20.93
CA VAL A 463 10.78 -27.48 19.65
C VAL A 463 11.54 -28.42 18.70
N VAL A 464 11.06 -28.58 17.47
CA VAL A 464 11.72 -29.34 16.41
C VAL A 464 12.02 -28.43 15.23
N ASP A 465 13.27 -28.44 14.76
CA ASP A 465 13.70 -27.72 13.57
C ASP A 465 13.39 -28.54 12.31
N LEU A 466 12.68 -27.93 11.36
CA LEU A 466 12.27 -28.52 10.09
C LEU A 466 13.02 -27.96 8.89
N SER A 467 14.00 -27.09 9.10
CA SER A 467 14.71 -26.37 8.02
C SER A 467 15.40 -27.34 7.03
N SER A 468 15.86 -28.49 7.50
CA SER A 468 16.46 -29.51 6.63
C SER A 468 15.43 -30.26 5.75
N SER A 469 14.16 -30.23 6.11
CA SER A 469 13.11 -31.02 5.47
C SER A 469 12.27 -30.23 4.48
N LEU A 470 12.19 -28.92 4.62
CA LEU A 470 11.34 -28.07 3.80
C LEU A 470 12.21 -27.15 2.92
N ARG A 471 12.19 -27.40 1.62
CA ARG A 471 13.01 -26.66 0.64
C ARG A 471 12.16 -26.14 -0.50
N VAL A 472 12.45 -24.92 -0.87
CA VAL A 472 11.76 -24.21 -1.95
C VAL A 472 12.74 -23.47 -2.85
N ARG A 473 12.28 -23.10 -4.04
CA ARG A 473 12.92 -22.12 -4.91
C ARG A 473 11.89 -21.05 -5.22
N PHE A 474 12.28 -19.80 -5.07
CA PHE A 474 11.48 -18.66 -5.46
C PHE A 474 11.99 -18.12 -6.78
N THR A 475 11.14 -18.11 -7.79
CA THR A 475 11.48 -17.47 -9.06
C THR A 475 11.26 -15.98 -8.91
N ALA A 476 12.28 -15.18 -9.22
CA ALA A 476 12.10 -13.74 -9.29
C ALA A 476 11.11 -13.41 -10.40
N GLY A 477 10.13 -12.68 -10.08
CA GLY A 477 9.52 -11.87 -11.09
C GLY A 477 10.15 -10.47 -10.98
N ALA A 478 10.28 -9.81 -12.09
CA ALA A 478 10.54 -8.38 -12.26
C ALA A 478 11.18 -7.60 -11.08
N GLY A 479 12.32 -8.02 -10.57
CA GLY A 479 13.24 -7.20 -9.78
C GLY A 479 12.74 -6.41 -8.56
N TYR A 480 11.61 -6.73 -7.95
CA TYR A 480 11.12 -6.06 -6.76
C TYR A 480 10.84 -7.05 -5.61
N PHE A 481 10.74 -6.53 -4.40
CA PHE A 481 10.37 -7.34 -3.25
C PHE A 481 8.97 -7.92 -3.45
N ALA A 482 8.86 -9.22 -3.24
CA ALA A 482 7.59 -9.91 -3.28
C ALA A 482 7.33 -10.59 -1.93
N ARG A 483 6.29 -10.18 -1.24
CA ARG A 483 5.82 -10.92 -0.08
C ARG A 483 5.01 -12.11 -0.59
N THR A 484 5.55 -13.29 -0.41
CA THR A 484 4.98 -14.54 -0.88
C THR A 484 4.42 -15.33 0.28
N ARG A 485 3.20 -15.81 0.14
CA ARG A 485 2.57 -16.66 1.14
C ARG A 485 2.79 -18.14 0.84
N LEU A 486 3.23 -18.85 1.84
CA LEU A 486 3.27 -20.30 1.87
C LEU A 486 2.18 -20.83 2.81
N GLN A 487 1.67 -22.01 2.52
CA GLN A 487 0.74 -22.71 3.41
C GLN A 487 1.38 -23.98 3.94
N LEU A 488 1.26 -24.19 5.24
CA LEU A 488 1.69 -25.41 5.89
C LEU A 488 0.45 -26.09 6.48
N LYS A 489 0.10 -27.22 5.91
CA LYS A 489 -0.91 -28.11 6.50
C LYS A 489 -0.23 -29.02 7.51
N LEU A 490 -0.71 -28.99 8.73
CA LEU A 490 -0.25 -29.81 9.84
C LEU A 490 -1.35 -30.82 10.17
N ALA A 491 -1.12 -32.09 9.89
CA ALA A 491 -1.99 -33.18 10.33
C ALA A 491 -1.36 -33.84 11.57
N PHE A 492 -2.11 -34.01 12.63
CA PHE A 492 -1.61 -34.51 13.91
C PHE A 492 -2.75 -35.11 14.75
N ASP A 493 -2.43 -35.83 15.73
CA ASP A 493 -3.37 -36.59 16.55
C ASP A 493 -4.49 -37.20 15.67
N PRO A 494 -5.07 -38.34 15.90
CA PRO A 494 -6.02 -38.92 14.97
C PRO A 494 -7.15 -37.97 14.57
N GLY A 495 -7.18 -37.57 13.28
CA GLY A 495 -8.24 -36.76 12.68
C GLY A 495 -8.17 -35.25 12.93
N LYS A 496 -7.06 -34.72 13.45
CA LYS A 496 -6.87 -33.28 13.57
C LYS A 496 -5.97 -32.74 12.48
N ASP A 497 -6.34 -31.60 11.94
CA ASP A 497 -5.50 -30.83 11.03
C ASP A 497 -5.59 -29.33 11.32
N LEU A 498 -4.58 -28.60 10.87
CA LEU A 498 -4.44 -27.16 11.04
C LEU A 498 -3.69 -26.61 9.83
N THR A 499 -4.15 -25.53 9.27
CA THR A 499 -3.43 -24.80 8.19
C THR A 499 -2.85 -23.52 8.77
N LYS A 500 -1.56 -23.30 8.54
CA LYS A 500 -0.84 -22.09 8.93
C LYS A 500 -0.35 -21.37 7.69
N LYS A 501 -0.35 -20.05 7.75
CA LYS A 501 0.21 -19.19 6.72
C LYS A 501 1.57 -18.68 7.16
N LEU A 502 2.53 -18.69 6.24
CA LEU A 502 3.85 -18.16 6.44
C LEU A 502 4.14 -17.16 5.31
N TYR A 503 4.46 -15.95 5.69
CA TYR A 503 4.80 -14.89 4.74
C TYR A 503 6.32 -14.78 4.64
N VAL A 504 6.83 -14.88 3.42
CA VAL A 504 8.25 -14.82 3.10
C VAL A 504 8.50 -13.62 2.21
N LEU A 505 9.44 -12.78 2.59
CA LEU A 505 9.89 -11.69 1.74
C LEU A 505 10.97 -12.19 0.79
N VAL A 506 10.64 -12.29 -0.49
CA VAL A 506 11.59 -12.65 -1.56
C VAL A 506 12.28 -11.39 -2.00
N THR A 507 13.61 -11.35 -1.85
CA THR A 507 14.43 -10.24 -2.31
C THR A 507 14.89 -10.48 -3.74
N PRO A 508 15.01 -9.44 -4.58
CA PRO A 508 15.71 -9.55 -5.85
C PRO A 508 17.18 -9.93 -5.62
N ASP A 509 17.83 -10.34 -6.68
CA ASP A 509 19.28 -10.59 -6.64
C ASP A 509 20.02 -9.37 -6.11
N ALA A 510 21.07 -9.61 -5.34
CA ALA A 510 21.76 -8.57 -4.59
C ALA A 510 22.14 -7.38 -5.47
N ILE A 511 21.60 -6.22 -5.13
CA ILE A 511 22.09 -4.95 -5.68
C ILE A 511 23.49 -4.72 -5.11
N PRO A 512 24.47 -4.36 -5.92
CA PRO A 512 25.80 -4.03 -5.43
C PRO A 512 25.74 -2.97 -4.33
N ALA A 513 26.47 -3.19 -3.27
CA ALA A 513 26.56 -2.21 -2.18
C ALA A 513 27.11 -0.88 -2.70
N PRO A 514 26.72 0.28 -2.10
CA PRO A 514 27.37 1.54 -2.41
C PRO A 514 28.87 1.43 -2.23
N LEU A 515 29.64 1.88 -3.22
CA LEU A 515 31.12 1.86 -3.15
C LEU A 515 31.70 2.88 -2.20
N ALA A 516 31.07 4.02 -2.12
CA ALA A 516 31.52 5.14 -1.29
C ALA A 516 30.39 6.16 -1.14
N TYR A 517 30.57 7.04 -0.18
CA TYR A 517 29.76 8.25 -0.07
C TYR A 517 30.67 9.46 0.14
N GLU A 518 30.16 10.63 -0.23
CA GLU A 518 30.79 11.92 0.03
C GLU A 518 29.84 12.83 0.78
N ILE A 519 30.41 13.64 1.66
CA ILE A 519 29.67 14.67 2.40
C ILE A 519 29.85 16.00 1.66
N LEU A 520 28.75 16.59 1.25
CA LEU A 520 28.71 17.92 0.63
C LEU A 520 28.18 18.89 1.70
N ASP A 521 29.08 19.63 2.29
CA ASP A 521 28.88 20.49 3.45
C ASP A 521 29.16 21.97 3.11
N GLY A 522 28.89 22.37 1.86
CA GLY A 522 29.20 23.69 1.34
C GLY A 522 30.41 23.72 0.41
N ARG A 523 31.11 22.59 0.23
CA ARG A 523 32.20 22.51 -0.75
C ARG A 523 31.67 22.46 -2.18
N THR A 524 32.46 23.00 -3.10
CA THR A 524 32.19 22.94 -4.52
C THR A 524 32.82 21.69 -5.12
N VAL A 525 32.00 20.87 -5.77
CA VAL A 525 32.45 19.64 -6.42
C VAL A 525 31.87 19.57 -7.84
N THR A 526 32.56 18.87 -8.72
CA THR A 526 32.01 18.56 -10.05
C THR A 526 31.53 17.12 -10.05
N LEU A 527 30.23 16.95 -10.17
CA LEU A 527 29.57 15.66 -10.18
C LEU A 527 28.97 15.38 -11.56
N PRO A 528 28.92 14.14 -11.98
CA PRO A 528 28.14 13.75 -13.15
C PRO A 528 26.67 13.88 -12.80
N VAL A 529 25.96 14.80 -13.45
CA VAL A 529 24.53 15.05 -13.24
C VAL A 529 23.76 14.56 -14.42
N PHE A 530 22.76 13.72 -14.18
CA PHE A 530 21.86 13.32 -15.24
C PHE A 530 20.87 14.45 -15.55
N ARG A 531 20.78 14.83 -16.80
CA ARG A 531 19.79 15.79 -17.25
C ARG A 531 18.76 15.08 -18.12
N GLN A 532 17.53 15.08 -17.69
CA GLN A 532 16.42 14.69 -18.53
C GLN A 532 16.15 15.80 -19.57
N ILE A 533 16.22 15.44 -20.83
CA ILE A 533 15.91 16.35 -21.94
C ILE A 533 14.48 16.04 -22.42
N GLY A 534 13.52 16.83 -21.93
CA GLY A 534 12.10 16.74 -22.30
C GLY A 534 11.32 15.61 -21.62
N ASN A 535 10.00 15.61 -21.79
CA ASN A 535 9.07 14.67 -21.17
C ASN A 535 9.13 13.22 -21.72
N ARG A 536 10.15 12.84 -22.48
CA ARG A 536 10.21 11.60 -23.25
C ARG A 536 11.49 10.78 -23.02
N GLY A 537 12.12 10.90 -21.87
CA GLY A 537 13.15 9.95 -21.46
C GLY A 537 14.47 9.98 -22.25
N GLY A 538 14.77 11.03 -22.96
CA GLY A 538 16.11 11.25 -23.53
C GLY A 538 16.96 12.07 -22.56
N GLY A 539 18.04 11.51 -22.04
CA GLY A 539 18.94 12.23 -21.18
C GLY A 539 20.36 11.69 -21.23
N GLY A 540 21.30 12.42 -20.68
CA GLY A 540 22.70 12.03 -20.60
C GLY A 540 23.40 12.66 -19.40
N ALA A 541 24.48 12.04 -18.94
CA ALA A 541 25.33 12.61 -17.91
C ALA A 541 26.01 13.87 -18.40
N VAL A 542 25.86 14.94 -17.67
CA VAL A 542 26.55 16.20 -17.92
C VAL A 542 27.32 16.55 -16.65
N PRO A 543 28.63 16.75 -16.73
CA PRO A 543 29.37 17.25 -15.57
C PRO A 543 28.79 18.58 -15.10
N ARG A 544 28.41 18.66 -13.86
CA ARG A 544 27.91 19.89 -13.23
C ARG A 544 28.71 20.21 -11.98
N THR A 545 29.18 21.43 -11.88
CA THR A 545 29.79 21.93 -10.67
C THR A 545 28.70 22.42 -9.74
N VAL A 546 28.60 21.82 -8.58
CA VAL A 546 27.57 22.12 -7.56
C VAL A 546 28.23 22.46 -6.24
N THR A 547 27.57 23.31 -5.47
CA THR A 547 27.86 23.57 -4.06
C THR A 547 26.62 23.24 -3.28
N GLU A 548 26.68 22.16 -2.51
CA GLU A 548 25.55 21.66 -1.74
C GLU A 548 25.92 21.63 -0.26
N GLY A 549 24.88 21.72 0.60
CA GLY A 549 25.06 21.80 2.06
C GLY A 549 25.42 23.21 2.54
N LYS A 550 25.43 23.34 3.87
CA LYS A 550 25.79 24.58 4.59
C LYS A 550 26.72 24.23 5.74
N GLY A 551 27.97 24.28 5.47
CA GLY A 551 29.06 24.02 6.43
C GLY A 551 30.32 24.73 6.00
N ASN A 552 31.46 24.23 6.47
CA ASN A 552 32.76 24.85 6.20
C ASN A 552 33.41 24.34 4.90
N GLY A 553 32.81 23.37 4.22
CA GLY A 553 33.30 22.83 2.96
C GLY A 553 34.48 21.87 3.08
N ASN A 554 34.72 21.29 4.24
CA ASN A 554 35.87 20.40 4.49
C ASN A 554 35.54 18.92 4.16
N GLY A 555 34.28 18.58 3.89
CA GLY A 555 33.83 17.21 3.56
C GLY A 555 33.66 16.34 4.79
N VAL A 556 33.57 16.90 5.96
CA VAL A 556 33.36 16.22 7.23
C VAL A 556 32.11 16.82 7.88
N LEU A 557 31.20 16.01 8.36
CA LEU A 557 30.01 16.51 9.04
C LEU A 557 30.36 16.96 10.47
N GLU A 558 30.06 18.19 10.78
CA GLU A 558 30.30 18.81 12.08
C GLU A 558 29.00 19.23 12.76
N PRO A 559 28.97 19.32 14.11
CA PRO A 559 27.75 19.72 14.81
C PRO A 559 27.20 21.06 14.33
N GLY A 560 25.92 21.11 14.01
CA GLY A 560 25.23 22.31 13.51
C GLY A 560 25.25 22.48 11.99
N GLU A 561 25.92 21.64 11.25
CA GLU A 561 25.99 21.72 9.80
C GLU A 561 24.80 21.06 9.11
N GLU A 562 24.56 21.54 7.90
CA GLU A 562 23.66 20.95 6.94
C GLU A 562 24.49 20.37 5.79
N ALA A 563 24.36 19.07 5.56
CA ALA A 563 25.13 18.40 4.52
C ALA A 563 24.23 17.54 3.63
N THR A 564 24.60 17.46 2.36
CA THR A 564 24.04 16.48 1.42
C THR A 564 24.96 15.27 1.36
N ILE A 565 24.41 14.08 1.50
CA ILE A 565 25.15 12.83 1.36
C ILE A 565 25.05 12.35 -0.09
N TRP A 566 26.16 12.34 -0.78
CA TRP A 566 26.27 11.78 -2.12
C TRP A 566 26.77 10.34 -2.08
N VAL A 567 26.04 9.44 -2.72
CA VAL A 567 26.37 8.01 -2.72
C VAL A 567 26.88 7.61 -4.09
N LYS A 568 28.07 7.00 -4.14
CA LYS A 568 28.61 6.41 -5.35
C LYS A 568 28.24 4.94 -5.42
N LEU A 569 27.54 4.57 -6.46
CA LEU A 569 27.10 3.18 -6.70
C LEU A 569 28.18 2.38 -7.43
N ALA A 570 28.08 1.04 -7.37
CA ALA A 570 28.96 0.15 -8.09
C ALA A 570 28.81 0.26 -9.62
N GLN A 571 29.84 -0.11 -10.34
CA GLN A 571 29.80 -0.12 -11.80
C GLN A 571 28.68 -1.08 -12.30
N GLY A 572 27.92 -0.65 -13.30
CA GLY A 572 26.73 -1.36 -13.78
C GLY A 572 25.42 -0.86 -13.15
N MET A 573 25.52 -0.07 -12.08
CA MET A 573 24.43 0.67 -11.48
C MET A 573 24.64 2.17 -11.67
N ASP A 574 25.43 2.54 -12.65
CA ASP A 574 25.66 3.94 -12.99
C ASP A 574 24.31 4.54 -13.40
N PRO A 575 23.79 5.55 -12.70
CA PRO A 575 22.56 6.24 -13.05
C PRO A 575 22.60 6.83 -14.45
N PHE A 576 23.78 6.87 -15.08
CA PHE A 576 24.04 7.41 -16.39
C PHE A 576 24.09 6.36 -17.48
N ASP A 577 23.99 5.09 -17.14
CA ASP A 577 23.81 4.05 -18.14
C ASP A 577 22.44 4.25 -18.81
N LYS A 578 22.42 4.23 -20.14
CA LYS A 578 21.21 4.55 -20.91
C LYS A 578 20.03 3.72 -20.43
N GLY A 579 19.04 4.37 -19.87
CA GLY A 579 17.80 3.75 -19.49
C GLY A 579 17.76 3.17 -18.07
N THR A 580 18.75 3.43 -17.22
CA THR A 580 18.69 3.04 -15.81
C THR A 580 18.54 4.27 -14.92
N TRP A 581 17.62 4.20 -13.98
CA TRP A 581 17.35 5.24 -13.00
C TRP A 581 17.65 4.69 -11.62
N HIS A 582 18.23 5.53 -10.77
CA HIS A 582 18.50 5.20 -9.38
C HIS A 582 17.92 6.27 -8.48
N ARG A 583 17.47 5.85 -7.33
CA ARG A 583 17.00 6.72 -6.27
C ARG A 583 17.49 6.18 -4.95
N THR A 584 18.11 7.02 -4.16
CA THR A 584 18.56 6.67 -2.83
C THR A 584 17.87 7.55 -1.82
N ARG A 585 17.37 6.97 -0.75
CA ARG A 585 16.82 7.67 0.40
C ARG A 585 17.62 7.33 1.62
N ILE A 586 17.69 8.26 2.56
CA ILE A 586 18.38 8.08 3.81
C ILE A 586 17.37 8.07 4.95
N TYR A 587 17.50 7.12 5.84
CA TYR A 587 16.71 7.04 7.06
C TYR A 587 17.65 6.90 8.26
N THR A 588 17.28 7.52 9.35
CA THR A 588 17.98 7.37 10.64
C THR A 588 17.01 7.61 11.78
N ASP A 589 17.26 6.96 12.91
CA ASP A 589 16.60 7.20 14.19
C ASP A 589 17.52 7.95 15.18
N SER A 590 18.63 8.47 14.69
CA SER A 590 19.55 9.23 15.54
C SER A 590 18.89 10.51 16.06
N PRO A 591 18.89 10.75 17.37
CA PRO A 591 18.34 11.97 17.93
C PRO A 591 19.13 13.21 17.54
N TRP A 592 20.30 13.03 16.95
CA TRP A 592 21.19 14.10 16.52
C TRP A 592 20.92 14.59 15.10
N ILE A 593 20.14 13.87 14.33
CA ILE A 593 19.65 14.33 13.02
C ILE A 593 18.32 15.02 13.23
N SER A 594 18.31 16.34 13.10
CA SER A 594 17.13 17.14 13.37
C SER A 594 16.14 17.14 12.20
N GLU A 595 16.64 16.97 10.98
CA GLU A 595 15.83 16.96 9.77
C GLU A 595 16.54 16.19 8.67
N ILE A 596 15.76 15.47 7.88
CA ILE A 596 16.19 14.88 6.62
C ILE A 596 15.23 15.42 5.57
N ASP A 597 15.73 16.37 4.80
CA ASP A 597 14.96 17.02 3.76
C ASP A 597 15.21 16.35 2.40
N ARG A 598 14.21 16.29 1.56
CA ARG A 598 14.32 15.63 0.27
C ARG A 598 14.41 16.67 -0.83
N LEU A 599 15.43 16.56 -1.64
CA LEU A 599 15.69 17.50 -2.73
C LEU A 599 14.69 17.41 -3.91
N GLU A 600 13.67 16.59 -3.81
CA GLU A 600 12.81 16.26 -4.95
C GLU A 600 11.87 17.39 -5.43
N GLU A 601 11.62 18.43 -4.66
CA GLU A 601 10.49 19.32 -4.94
C GLU A 601 10.82 20.77 -5.23
N GLU A 602 11.99 21.28 -4.95
CA GLU A 602 12.18 22.75 -4.94
C GLU A 602 12.81 23.38 -6.16
N LYS A 603 13.37 22.64 -7.08
CA LYS A 603 14.07 23.28 -8.22
C LYS A 603 13.38 22.97 -9.54
N GLY A 604 12.46 23.86 -9.87
CA GLY A 604 11.69 23.83 -11.11
C GLY A 604 12.43 23.34 -12.33
N ALA A 605 11.74 22.50 -13.10
CA ALA A 605 11.97 22.06 -14.49
C ALA A 605 13.30 21.36 -14.84
N GLU A 606 14.30 21.32 -13.99
CA GLU A 606 15.48 20.50 -14.16
C GLU A 606 15.43 19.35 -13.18
N TYR A 607 14.75 18.28 -13.57
CA TYR A 607 14.88 17.00 -12.89
C TYR A 607 16.34 16.57 -13.02
N THR A 608 17.08 16.69 -11.95
CA THR A 608 18.35 16.01 -11.78
C THR A 608 18.08 14.58 -11.31
N SER A 609 17.26 13.84 -12.06
CA SER A 609 17.11 12.43 -11.81
C SER A 609 18.42 11.75 -12.16
N GLY A 610 18.92 10.94 -11.29
CA GLY A 610 20.15 10.21 -11.48
C GLY A 610 21.27 10.65 -10.62
N MET A 611 21.12 11.78 -9.99
CA MET A 611 21.90 11.99 -8.83
C MET A 611 21.03 11.62 -7.65
N ASP A 612 21.22 10.48 -7.25
CA ASP A 612 20.64 9.98 -6.05
C ASP A 612 21.25 10.55 -4.82
N LEU A 613 21.33 11.80 -4.93
CA LEU A 613 21.63 12.61 -3.85
C LEU A 613 20.41 12.86 -3.10
N THR A 614 20.44 12.40 -2.34
CA THR A 614 19.56 11.99 -1.60
C THR A 614 18.91 12.83 -0.54
N SER A 615 19.41 13.28 0.36
CA SER A 615 18.73 14.00 1.41
C SER A 615 19.70 14.99 2.01
N VAL A 616 19.22 16.17 2.29
CA VAL A 616 19.93 17.10 3.14
C VAL A 616 19.78 16.65 4.59
N ILE A 617 20.87 16.41 5.24
CA ILE A 617 20.91 16.05 6.66
C ILE A 617 21.29 17.28 7.46
N ARG A 618 20.51 17.61 8.49
CA ARG A 618 20.86 18.64 9.46
C ARG A 618 21.28 18.01 10.77
N LEU A 619 22.57 18.17 11.10
CA LEU A 619 23.11 17.67 12.35
C LEU A 619 22.87 18.70 13.47
N SER A 620 22.35 18.23 14.59
CA SER A 620 22.18 19.06 15.77
C SER A 620 23.49 19.68 16.21
N SER A 621 23.48 20.95 16.61
CA SER A 621 24.63 21.62 17.21
C SER A 621 25.04 21.01 18.56
N GLU A 622 24.17 20.22 19.17
CA GLU A 622 24.43 19.53 20.43
C GLU A 622 24.96 18.10 20.20
N ALA A 623 25.16 17.69 18.97
CA ALA A 623 25.67 16.35 18.66
C ALA A 623 27.08 16.20 19.22
N PRO A 624 27.36 15.11 19.97
CA PRO A 624 28.71 14.91 20.54
C PRO A 624 29.75 14.73 19.43
N PRO A 625 30.87 15.40 19.52
CA PRO A 625 31.99 15.19 18.59
C PRO A 625 32.44 13.72 18.56
N GLY A 626 32.69 13.20 17.37
CA GLY A 626 33.17 11.83 17.17
C GLY A 626 32.10 10.76 17.29
N ILE A 627 30.83 11.13 17.45
CA ILE A 627 29.74 10.15 17.47
C ILE A 627 29.57 9.46 16.11
N GLU A 628 29.21 8.21 16.15
CA GLU A 628 28.82 7.43 14.96
C GLU A 628 27.28 7.40 14.84
N ILE A 629 26.78 7.80 13.69
CA ILE A 629 25.35 7.86 13.40
C ILE A 629 25.03 6.78 12.38
N PRO A 630 24.25 5.75 12.74
CA PRO A 630 23.82 4.76 11.77
C PRO A 630 22.76 5.35 10.83
N LEU A 631 22.98 5.16 9.54
CA LEU A 631 22.06 5.50 8.48
C LEU A 631 21.61 4.23 7.78
N ILE A 632 20.37 4.21 7.31
CA ILE A 632 19.88 3.25 6.34
C ILE A 632 19.75 3.97 5.00
N LEU A 633 20.42 3.44 4.00
CA LEU A 633 20.26 3.86 2.61
C LEU A 633 19.25 2.92 1.96
N ASP A 634 18.14 3.46 1.52
CA ASP A 634 17.17 2.78 0.69
C ASP A 634 17.52 3.10 -0.77
N ASN A 635 18.16 2.14 -1.44
CA ASN A 635 18.59 2.29 -2.81
C ASN A 635 17.61 1.59 -3.75
N GLU A 636 17.03 2.35 -4.64
CA GLU A 636 16.04 1.91 -5.60
C GLU A 636 16.56 2.17 -7.01
N SER A 637 16.53 1.16 -7.87
CA SER A 637 16.91 1.28 -9.26
C SER A 637 15.85 0.71 -10.18
N TRP A 638 15.67 1.32 -11.32
CA TRP A 638 14.80 0.81 -12.38
C TRP A 638 15.39 1.13 -13.75
N SER A 639 15.17 0.22 -14.71
CA SER A 639 15.62 0.38 -16.07
C SER A 639 14.44 0.46 -17.02
N PHE A 640 14.56 1.32 -18.01
CA PHE A 640 13.59 1.42 -19.10
C PHE A 640 13.94 0.45 -20.21
N ALA A 641 13.00 -0.45 -20.56
CA ALA A 641 13.14 -1.25 -21.77
C ALA A 641 12.38 -0.61 -22.91
N TYR A 642 13.04 -0.59 -24.04
CA TYR A 642 12.40 -0.40 -25.31
C TYR A 642 11.74 -1.68 -25.76
N THR A 643 10.44 -1.70 -25.94
CA THR A 643 9.79 -2.73 -26.76
C THR A 643 9.53 -2.15 -28.13
N PRO A 644 10.27 -2.59 -29.14
CA PRO A 644 10.16 -2.03 -30.50
C PRO A 644 8.82 -2.34 -31.18
N ASP A 645 8.00 -3.19 -30.59
CA ASP A 645 6.81 -3.75 -31.22
C ASP A 645 5.51 -2.99 -30.89
N VAL A 646 5.53 -2.07 -29.95
CA VAL A 646 4.35 -1.26 -29.64
C VAL A 646 4.55 0.15 -30.16
N ARG A 647 3.70 0.53 -31.11
CA ARG A 647 3.74 1.84 -31.74
C ARG A 647 2.39 2.55 -31.58
N TYR A 648 2.45 3.82 -31.23
CA TYR A 648 1.32 4.73 -31.37
C TYR A 648 1.51 5.53 -32.64
N GLY A 649 0.72 5.24 -33.65
CA GLY A 649 0.90 5.84 -34.97
C GLY A 649 2.25 5.46 -35.59
N LYS A 650 3.09 6.44 -35.93
CA LYS A 650 4.45 6.23 -36.47
C LYS A 650 5.55 6.24 -35.42
N GLU A 651 5.24 6.62 -34.18
CA GLU A 651 6.21 6.75 -33.10
C GLU A 651 6.31 5.45 -32.30
N PRO A 652 7.52 4.97 -31.99
CA PRO A 652 7.68 3.88 -31.05
C PRO A 652 7.24 4.32 -29.66
N LEU A 653 6.36 3.56 -29.03
CA LEU A 653 6.02 3.76 -27.63
C LEU A 653 7.18 3.26 -26.76
N GLN A 654 7.67 4.11 -25.86
CA GLN A 654 8.51 3.65 -24.77
C GLN A 654 7.61 2.88 -23.81
N ILE A 655 7.80 1.58 -23.73
CA ILE A 655 7.05 0.74 -22.83
C ILE A 655 7.99 0.11 -21.82
N GLY A 656 7.70 0.40 -20.60
CA GLY A 656 8.02 -0.44 -19.46
C GLY A 656 9.40 -0.26 -18.87
N ILE A 657 9.41 -0.13 -17.56
CA ILE A 657 10.56 -0.48 -16.73
C ILE A 657 10.63 -2.00 -16.70
N GLN A 658 11.79 -2.55 -17.05
CA GLN A 658 11.98 -3.99 -16.99
C GLN A 658 12.32 -4.50 -15.59
N LEU A 659 13.03 -3.69 -14.82
CA LEU A 659 13.53 -4.10 -13.51
C LEU A 659 13.43 -2.94 -12.54
N HIS A 660 12.69 -3.14 -11.49
CA HIS A 660 12.66 -2.26 -10.34
C HIS A 660 13.29 -3.01 -9.16
N GLN A 661 14.48 -2.57 -8.78
CA GLN A 661 15.23 -3.17 -7.68
C GLN A 661 15.27 -2.20 -6.52
N HIS A 662 15.09 -2.72 -5.33
CA HIS A 662 15.06 -1.96 -4.11
C HIS A 662 15.85 -2.70 -3.04
N HIS A 663 16.79 -2.02 -2.38
CA HIS A 663 17.66 -2.64 -1.41
C HIS A 663 18.08 -1.67 -0.31
N LEU A 664 18.11 -2.16 0.92
CA LEU A 664 18.54 -1.40 2.08
C LEU A 664 20.01 -1.69 2.42
N HIS A 665 20.80 -0.65 2.53
CA HIS A 665 22.17 -0.70 2.98
C HIS A 665 22.33 0.02 4.31
N ARG A 666 23.21 -0.49 5.16
CA ARG A 666 23.63 0.19 6.39
C ARG A 666 24.90 0.99 6.13
N LEU A 667 24.89 2.23 6.56
CA LEU A 667 26.01 3.14 6.51
C LEU A 667 26.22 3.73 7.90
N VAL A 668 27.44 3.99 8.27
CA VAL A 668 27.78 4.70 9.52
C VAL A 668 28.40 6.05 9.16
N LEU A 669 27.70 7.12 9.51
CA LEU A 669 28.19 8.47 9.36
C LEU A 669 29.01 8.84 10.61
N ARG A 670 30.22 9.36 10.42
CA ARG A 670 31.06 9.80 11.50
C ARG A 670 31.06 11.32 11.60
N VAL A 671 30.68 11.82 12.75
CA VAL A 671 30.78 13.24 13.07
C VAL A 671 32.23 13.58 13.42
N ALA A 672 32.68 14.76 13.03
CA ALA A 672 34.05 15.24 13.36
C ALA A 672 34.35 15.16 14.87
N LYS A 673 35.60 14.89 15.21
CA LYS A 673 36.08 14.83 16.61
C LYS A 673 36.22 16.20 17.22
#